data_9cb4d66ae62a7af9e1e44a69d0b22406
#
_entry.id   9cb4d66ae62a7af9e1e44a69d0b22406
#
_cell.length_a   1.000
_cell.length_b   1.000
_cell.length_c   1.000
_cell.angle_alpha   90.00
_cell.angle_beta   90.00
_cell.angle_gamma   90.00
#
_symmetry.space_group_name_H-M   'P 1'
#
loop_
_entity.id
_entity.type
_entity.pdbx_description
1 polymer ?
#
loop_
_entity_poly.entity_id
_entity_poly.type
_entity_poly.pdbx_seq_one_letter_code
_entity_poly.pdbx_strand_id
1 'polypeptide(L)'
;MQQQQQRPQQPVQPQQPRPQEPVQQPMAQQQKPQQSVQQQQQKAGSPSPSGASNLPAAEVTQKMSKMTVSQWKIPERKKNGTKGRKIELELNHFELTFKKQNFIAIHYDVSFKPDKPRRMFRQIMEAFRRKKYPNNYPAFDGRKNLYSAKELPFGMEVTDTVKVFNDERYIDQEYEVTVKFASRVDMSQLSQYLSGKGQSYQTPQEALQAIDIVLRNPAALSFVGVGRSFFSKPESIIELGEGLELWYGFYQSAILGWKPFLNVDVAHKGFPMGERLLDTLCRYQNCRYDDLRNMKSLDSYVQHDFEKYIKGLKVEYMIPQRSDTKRVYKVNKLMKNSVQQRFIFEKDNKKVEMTVGEYFQREKKCALQFPYLPLVHIGPLNKEFFVPLEMCTIVRGQSVNRKLTPNQTAAMVKNAAKPPDDRKRKIAMALRKANFNNDKCVQEFGIQVSDRFAQVTGRVLDPPVLEYNKQTITPQKGVWRSGRFLQAAQIQNWAIINCDRRTNEGQLQKFGSEMANHGRTLGVTISAAPRIIPFAHMQPNRPNWRQEFSKQLCYLRDNKTEIVIVVIPDQGDIYPMVKQTAELSVGILTQCIKSKTMYKMNPATVGNILLKVNSKLNGLNHKIGGRPKLLASPAMIMGADVTHPSPDQTNIPSVAAVSASHDANGFMYNMMWRLQPAKMEIIEDLQAIVVAQLKYFFQKTRCKPETIYFFRDGVSEGQFNQVLSAELTAIRQACRTLNENYKPGITFLVVQKRHHTRFFPKNDRDKDGKWGNVPAGTIVDTQICHKTETDFYLVSHASIQGTARPTKYHLLWDDNDIDEDDLEELTYSLCHLFTRCTRSVSYPAPTYYAHLAAFRARVYLEGQQTSTN
;
A
#
# COMPACT_ATOMS: atom_id res chain seq x y z
N MET A 1 -29.73 -51.52 41.42
CA MET A 1 -28.72 -52.41 40.80
C MET A 1 -29.03 -52.46 39.32
N GLN A 2 -28.31 -51.70 38.52
CA GLN A 2 -27.93 -51.92 37.12
C GLN A 2 -27.07 -50.73 36.72
N GLN A 3 -25.76 -50.94 36.62
CA GLN A 3 -24.76 -50.00 36.13
C GLN A 3 -24.92 -49.90 34.63
N GLN A 4 -25.14 -48.66 34.13
CA GLN A 4 -24.92 -48.36 32.70
C GLN A 4 -23.52 -47.79 32.52
N GLN A 5 -22.70 -48.55 31.84
CA GLN A 5 -21.36 -48.17 31.39
C GLN A 5 -21.44 -47.02 30.40
N GLN A 6 -20.86 -45.88 30.74
CA GLN A 6 -20.56 -44.79 29.80
C GLN A 6 -19.32 -45.14 29.00
N ARG A 7 -19.43 -45.14 27.67
CA ARG A 7 -18.30 -45.18 26.75
C ARG A 7 -17.58 -43.82 26.78
N PRO A 8 -16.25 -43.79 26.73
CA PRO A 8 -15.51 -42.52 26.65
C PRO A 8 -15.64 -41.91 25.28
N GLN A 9 -16.01 -40.63 25.21
CA GLN A 9 -15.99 -39.82 24.03
C GLN A 9 -14.54 -39.52 23.63
N GLN A 10 -14.20 -39.79 22.38
CA GLN A 10 -12.91 -39.39 21.76
C GLN A 10 -12.80 -37.85 21.69
N PRO A 11 -11.62 -37.27 21.91
CA PRO A 11 -11.43 -35.83 21.84
C PRO A 11 -11.53 -35.35 20.37
N VAL A 12 -12.41 -34.40 20.16
CA VAL A 12 -12.59 -33.71 18.88
C VAL A 12 -11.32 -32.91 18.59
N GLN A 13 -10.58 -33.30 17.58
CA GLN A 13 -9.46 -32.51 17.05
C GLN A 13 -9.96 -31.14 16.57
N PRO A 14 -9.27 -30.04 16.90
CA PRO A 14 -9.64 -28.72 16.40
C PRO A 14 -9.44 -28.66 14.90
N GLN A 15 -10.51 -28.45 14.15
CA GLN A 15 -10.46 -28.22 12.72
C GLN A 15 -9.60 -26.99 12.43
N GLN A 16 -8.51 -27.18 11.72
CA GLN A 16 -7.72 -26.09 11.17
C GLN A 16 -8.59 -25.19 10.29
N PRO A 17 -8.50 -23.85 10.43
CA PRO A 17 -9.25 -22.96 9.56
C PRO A 17 -8.74 -23.11 8.13
N ARG A 18 -9.64 -23.35 7.19
CA ARG A 18 -9.36 -23.43 5.76
C ARG A 18 -8.71 -22.13 5.27
N PRO A 19 -7.62 -22.17 4.52
CA PRO A 19 -7.07 -20.98 3.88
C PRO A 19 -8.07 -20.49 2.83
N GLN A 20 -8.65 -19.33 3.05
CA GLN A 20 -9.38 -18.60 2.00
C GLN A 20 -8.36 -18.00 1.03
N GLU A 21 -8.71 -17.94 -0.25
CA GLU A 21 -7.91 -17.23 -1.26
C GLU A 21 -7.48 -15.86 -0.72
N PRO A 22 -6.21 -15.46 -0.86
CA PRO A 22 -5.82 -14.15 -0.44
C PRO A 22 -6.58 -13.12 -1.30
N VAL A 23 -7.48 -12.40 -0.68
CA VAL A 23 -7.90 -11.10 -1.20
C VAL A 23 -6.60 -10.34 -1.40
N GLN A 24 -6.28 -10.01 -2.64
CA GLN A 24 -5.06 -9.27 -2.96
C GLN A 24 -5.05 -7.97 -2.17
N GLN A 25 -4.31 -7.97 -1.06
CA GLN A 25 -4.11 -6.75 -0.31
C GLN A 25 -3.25 -5.80 -1.15
N PRO A 26 -3.60 -4.53 -1.23
CA PRO A 26 -2.73 -3.54 -1.84
C PRO A 26 -1.42 -3.48 -1.08
N MET A 27 -0.31 -3.50 -1.81
CA MET A 27 1.02 -3.34 -1.26
C MET A 27 1.11 -2.07 -0.44
N ALA A 28 1.66 -2.17 0.75
CA ALA A 28 2.04 -1.03 1.55
C ALA A 28 3.09 -0.21 0.79
N GLN A 29 2.70 0.91 0.21
CA GLN A 29 3.63 1.90 -0.30
C GLN A 29 4.11 2.76 0.87
N GLN A 30 5.41 2.79 1.05
CA GLN A 30 6.05 3.71 1.98
C GLN A 30 5.97 5.13 1.41
N GLN A 31 5.41 6.06 2.17
CA GLN A 31 5.47 7.48 1.85
C GLN A 31 6.91 7.99 1.97
N LYS A 32 7.43 8.56 0.89
CA LYS A 32 8.65 9.38 0.92
C LYS A 32 8.27 10.85 1.13
N PRO A 33 9.07 11.61 1.87
CA PRO A 33 8.89 13.05 1.95
C PRO A 33 9.22 13.73 0.62
N GLN A 34 8.50 14.77 0.30
CA GLN A 34 8.73 15.63 -0.87
C GLN A 34 10.10 16.30 -0.81
N GLN A 35 10.84 16.23 -1.89
CA GLN A 35 12.01 17.09 -2.15
C GLN A 35 11.61 18.17 -3.16
N SER A 36 11.87 19.41 -2.81
CA SER A 36 11.86 20.55 -3.69
C SER A 36 12.96 20.41 -4.75
N VAL A 37 12.61 20.56 -6.03
CA VAL A 37 13.57 20.62 -7.14
C VAL A 37 13.83 22.07 -7.45
N GLN A 38 15.06 22.52 -7.29
CA GLN A 38 15.61 23.73 -7.95
C GLN A 38 16.33 23.35 -9.22
N GLN A 39 16.14 24.20 -10.19
CA GLN A 39 16.53 24.21 -11.58
C GLN A 39 18.05 24.09 -11.84
N GLN A 40 18.41 23.57 -13.01
CA GLN A 40 19.38 24.27 -13.87
C GLN A 40 19.16 23.89 -15.34
N GLN A 41 19.37 24.89 -16.18
CA GLN A 41 19.09 25.04 -17.62
C GLN A 41 20.24 24.62 -18.53
N GLN A 42 19.90 24.48 -19.81
CA GLN A 42 20.57 24.82 -21.09
C GLN A 42 20.94 23.61 -21.94
N LYS A 43 20.86 23.60 -23.26
CA LYS A 43 20.47 24.43 -24.40
C LYS A 43 20.30 23.57 -25.65
N ALA A 44 19.34 23.89 -26.48
CA ALA A 44 19.27 24.18 -27.89
C ALA A 44 19.50 23.12 -28.99
N GLY A 45 18.60 23.13 -29.99
CA GLY A 45 18.78 22.67 -31.37
C GLY A 45 17.53 22.17 -32.08
N SER A 46 16.95 22.94 -32.98
CA SER A 46 15.71 22.85 -33.78
C SER A 46 15.85 22.05 -35.10
N PRO A 47 14.87 21.96 -36.07
CA PRO A 47 13.40 22.06 -35.98
C PRO A 47 12.57 21.04 -36.83
N SER A 48 11.28 20.83 -36.47
CA SER A 48 9.99 20.70 -37.23
C SER A 48 9.77 19.63 -38.33
N PRO A 49 8.51 19.22 -38.73
CA PRO A 49 7.24 19.89 -38.47
C PRO A 49 5.98 19.04 -38.20
N SER A 50 4.94 19.74 -37.78
CA SER A 50 3.47 19.57 -37.95
C SER A 50 2.70 18.57 -37.10
N GLY A 51 1.92 19.04 -36.19
CA GLY A 51 0.46 19.23 -36.27
C GLY A 51 -0.31 18.41 -35.25
N ALA A 52 -0.25 18.72 -33.94
CA ALA A 52 -1.33 18.56 -32.95
C ALA A 52 -0.86 19.29 -31.68
N SER A 53 -1.65 20.24 -31.24
CA SER A 53 -1.33 21.13 -30.10
C SER A 53 -1.26 20.35 -28.78
N ASN A 54 -0.10 19.86 -28.43
CA ASN A 54 0.26 19.42 -27.10
C ASN A 54 1.01 20.55 -26.40
N LEU A 55 0.33 21.24 -25.48
CA LEU A 55 0.99 22.18 -24.58
C LEU A 55 1.95 21.41 -23.67
N PRO A 56 3.20 21.84 -23.45
CA PRO A 56 4.17 21.17 -22.59
C PRO A 56 3.68 21.13 -21.14
N ALA A 57 3.92 20.03 -20.43
CA ALA A 57 3.56 19.84 -19.03
C ALA A 57 4.05 20.98 -18.10
N ALA A 58 5.14 21.67 -18.46
CA ALA A 58 5.62 22.84 -17.75
C ALA A 58 4.70 24.08 -17.85
N GLU A 59 4.02 24.28 -18.97
CA GLU A 59 3.04 25.37 -19.12
C GLU A 59 1.73 25.08 -18.40
N VAL A 60 1.31 23.82 -18.34
CA VAL A 60 0.16 23.41 -17.55
C VAL A 60 0.43 23.64 -16.05
N THR A 61 1.63 23.29 -15.59
CA THR A 61 2.06 23.53 -14.19
C THR A 61 2.19 25.03 -13.89
N GLN A 62 2.64 25.84 -14.83
CA GLN A 62 2.72 27.33 -14.70
C GLN A 62 1.35 28.00 -14.80
N LYS A 63 0.43 27.50 -15.65
CA LYS A 63 -0.97 27.96 -15.65
C LYS A 63 -1.72 27.55 -14.38
N MET A 64 -1.46 26.37 -13.85
CA MET A 64 -2.05 25.91 -12.59
C MET A 64 -1.54 26.68 -11.36
N SER A 65 -0.29 27.17 -11.36
CA SER A 65 0.24 28.02 -10.27
C SER A 65 -0.32 29.45 -10.29
N LYS A 66 -0.94 29.88 -11.38
CA LYS A 66 -1.61 31.19 -11.51
C LYS A 66 -3.11 31.16 -11.26
N MET A 67 -3.74 29.99 -11.09
CA MET A 67 -5.11 29.89 -10.61
C MET A 67 -5.07 30.09 -9.09
N THR A 68 -5.50 31.25 -8.66
CA THR A 68 -5.62 31.62 -7.25
C THR A 68 -6.42 30.55 -6.48
N VAL A 69 -5.77 29.91 -5.51
CA VAL A 69 -6.30 28.87 -4.59
C VAL A 69 -7.54 29.34 -3.80
N SER A 70 -7.93 30.63 -3.93
CA SER A 70 -8.98 31.30 -3.15
C SER A 70 -10.41 31.04 -3.59
N GLN A 71 -10.67 30.24 -4.63
CA GLN A 71 -12.03 30.06 -5.17
C GLN A 71 -12.76 28.79 -4.72
N TRP A 72 -12.08 27.83 -4.09
CA TRP A 72 -12.69 26.56 -3.71
C TRP A 72 -12.84 26.46 -2.20
N LYS A 73 -14.05 26.69 -1.67
CA LYS A 73 -14.38 26.49 -0.28
C LYS A 73 -14.86 25.04 -0.09
N ILE A 74 -14.16 24.27 0.75
CA ILE A 74 -14.60 22.92 1.14
C ILE A 74 -15.94 23.05 1.89
N PRO A 75 -16.93 22.18 1.63
CA PRO A 75 -18.22 22.24 2.29
C PRO A 75 -18.09 22.16 3.81
N GLU A 76 -18.83 23.05 4.51
CA GLU A 76 -18.90 22.99 5.97
C GLU A 76 -19.89 21.91 6.40
N ARG A 77 -19.54 21.19 7.48
CA ARG A 77 -20.41 20.23 8.14
C ARG A 77 -21.66 20.93 8.66
N LYS A 78 -22.84 20.49 8.26
CA LYS A 78 -24.11 21.04 8.69
C LYS A 78 -24.49 20.50 10.07
N LYS A 79 -24.32 19.19 10.27
CA LYS A 79 -24.67 18.50 11.52
C LYS A 79 -23.84 17.22 11.63
N ASN A 80 -23.88 16.59 12.78
CA ASN A 80 -23.41 15.21 12.89
C ASN A 80 -24.53 14.26 12.49
N GLY A 81 -24.18 13.10 11.93
CA GLY A 81 -25.18 12.10 11.60
C GLY A 81 -25.95 11.60 12.83
N THR A 82 -27.17 11.19 12.63
CA THR A 82 -28.09 10.78 13.72
C THR A 82 -28.53 9.33 13.62
N LYS A 83 -28.47 8.72 12.43
CA LYS A 83 -28.94 7.35 12.19
C LYS A 83 -28.00 6.29 12.78
N GLY A 84 -28.56 5.16 13.15
CA GLY A 84 -27.84 4.00 13.69
C GLY A 84 -27.82 3.91 15.21
N ARG A 85 -27.48 2.74 15.70
CA ARG A 85 -27.36 2.41 17.12
C ARG A 85 -26.05 2.97 17.71
N LYS A 86 -26.12 3.71 18.80
CA LYS A 86 -24.93 4.22 19.50
C LYS A 86 -24.02 3.09 19.99
N ILE A 87 -22.71 3.31 19.90
CA ILE A 87 -21.66 2.39 20.35
C ILE A 87 -20.51 3.17 21.00
N GLU A 88 -20.04 2.69 22.16
CA GLU A 88 -18.90 3.28 22.84
C GLU A 88 -17.60 2.63 22.36
N LEU A 89 -16.66 3.46 21.91
CA LEU A 89 -15.40 3.04 21.30
C LEU A 89 -14.20 3.62 22.04
N GLU A 90 -13.12 2.85 22.06
CA GLU A 90 -11.79 3.36 22.35
C GLU A 90 -10.96 3.42 21.06
N LEU A 91 -10.10 4.42 20.97
CA LEU A 91 -9.31 4.69 19.78
C LEU A 91 -7.83 4.69 20.13
N ASN A 92 -6.99 4.29 19.19
CA ASN A 92 -5.54 4.38 19.32
C ASN A 92 -5.01 5.83 19.15
N HIS A 93 -5.75 6.78 19.68
CA HIS A 93 -5.41 8.20 19.78
C HIS A 93 -5.18 8.54 21.24
N PHE A 94 -4.16 9.34 21.50
CA PHE A 94 -3.76 9.78 22.84
C PHE A 94 -3.79 11.30 22.87
N GLU A 95 -4.61 11.88 23.76
CA GLU A 95 -4.79 13.33 23.82
C GLU A 95 -3.47 14.02 24.12
N LEU A 96 -3.20 15.09 23.41
CA LEU A 96 -2.08 15.99 23.64
C LEU A 96 -2.55 17.21 24.40
N THR A 97 -1.87 17.55 25.48
CA THR A 97 -2.10 18.79 26.23
C THR A 97 -0.84 19.64 26.20
N PHE A 98 -1.02 20.95 26.15
CA PHE A 98 0.05 21.93 26.09
C PHE A 98 0.06 22.79 27.34
N LYS A 99 1.17 22.79 28.08
CA LYS A 99 1.34 23.67 29.26
C LYS A 99 1.43 25.15 28.87
N LYS A 100 1.85 25.42 27.62
CA LYS A 100 1.93 26.75 27.03
C LYS A 100 1.01 26.80 25.84
N GLN A 101 0.00 27.65 25.84
CA GLN A 101 -0.98 27.74 24.76
C GLN A 101 -0.54 28.66 23.63
N ASN A 102 0.17 29.73 23.95
CA ASN A 102 0.58 30.76 23.01
C ASN A 102 2.09 30.95 23.10
N PHE A 103 2.84 30.22 22.31
CA PHE A 103 4.29 30.40 22.21
C PHE A 103 4.74 30.28 20.75
N ILE A 104 5.91 30.85 20.49
CA ILE A 104 6.54 30.78 19.18
C ILE A 104 7.64 29.72 19.25
N ALA A 105 7.52 28.68 18.44
CA ALA A 105 8.62 27.75 18.20
C ALA A 105 9.55 28.31 17.14
N ILE A 106 10.85 28.10 17.32
CA ILE A 106 11.87 28.60 16.39
C ILE A 106 12.31 27.44 15.49
N HIS A 107 12.21 27.67 14.20
CA HIS A 107 12.70 26.76 13.18
C HIS A 107 14.08 27.18 12.70
N TYR A 108 15.00 26.22 12.66
CA TYR A 108 16.36 26.38 12.15
C TYR A 108 16.60 25.37 11.02
N ASP A 109 17.31 25.79 9.99
CA ASP A 109 17.88 24.93 8.98
C ASP A 109 19.24 24.39 9.44
N VAL A 110 19.48 23.09 9.21
CA VAL A 110 20.74 22.43 9.57
C VAL A 110 21.41 21.88 8.32
N SER A 111 22.71 22.15 8.19
CA SER A 111 23.55 21.56 7.15
C SER A 111 24.79 20.89 7.73
N PHE A 112 25.29 19.90 7.01
CA PHE A 112 26.43 19.08 7.44
C PHE A 112 27.45 18.96 6.31
N LYS A 113 28.73 19.08 6.65
CA LYS A 113 29.87 18.75 5.78
C LYS A 113 30.79 17.74 6.49
N PRO A 114 30.99 16.53 5.91
CA PRO A 114 30.37 16.02 4.70
C PRO A 114 28.85 15.71 4.87
N ASP A 115 28.09 15.76 3.75
CA ASP A 115 26.64 15.52 3.71
C ASP A 115 26.23 14.04 3.78
N LYS A 116 27.19 13.16 4.00
CA LYS A 116 27.03 11.69 4.10
C LYS A 116 28.01 11.11 5.12
N PRO A 117 27.64 10.03 5.80
CA PRO A 117 26.36 9.30 5.70
C PRO A 117 25.26 9.91 6.58
N ARG A 118 24.06 10.09 6.01
CA ARG A 118 22.91 10.76 6.69
C ARG A 118 22.44 10.07 7.96
N ARG A 119 22.70 8.77 8.13
CA ARG A 119 22.36 8.04 9.36
C ARG A 119 23.06 8.58 10.61
N MET A 120 24.23 9.23 10.43
CA MET A 120 25.02 9.81 11.51
C MET A 120 24.50 11.18 11.98
N PHE A 121 23.63 11.85 11.20
CA PHE A 121 23.21 13.23 11.45
C PHE A 121 22.63 13.45 12.85
N ARG A 122 21.88 12.47 13.39
CA ARG A 122 21.36 12.60 14.77
C ARG A 122 22.46 12.55 15.83
N GLN A 123 23.44 11.67 15.66
CA GLN A 123 24.59 11.57 16.57
C GLN A 123 25.47 12.82 16.48
N ILE A 124 25.70 13.30 15.26
CA ILE A 124 26.45 14.54 15.00
C ILE A 124 25.71 15.73 15.62
N MET A 125 24.39 15.84 15.41
CA MET A 125 23.58 16.92 15.98
C MET A 125 23.57 16.89 17.52
N GLU A 126 23.51 15.70 18.13
CA GLU A 126 23.56 15.55 19.58
C GLU A 126 24.95 15.93 20.14
N ALA A 127 26.04 15.59 19.46
CA ALA A 127 27.40 16.04 19.82
C ALA A 127 27.50 17.57 19.71
N PHE A 128 26.97 18.17 18.65
CA PHE A 128 26.92 19.60 18.43
C PHE A 128 26.10 20.31 19.52
N ARG A 129 24.92 19.80 19.86
CA ARG A 129 24.04 20.27 20.93
C ARG A 129 24.80 20.35 22.26
N ARG A 130 25.45 19.25 22.65
CA ARG A 130 26.23 19.19 23.91
C ARG A 130 27.35 20.22 23.96
N LYS A 131 27.96 20.56 22.83
CA LYS A 131 29.05 21.53 22.71
C LYS A 131 28.54 22.97 22.75
N LYS A 132 27.47 23.30 22.04
CA LYS A 132 27.01 24.66 21.78
C LYS A 132 25.87 25.15 22.68
N TYR A 133 24.93 24.27 23.01
CA TYR A 133 23.76 24.63 23.82
C TYR A 133 23.30 23.44 24.70
N PRO A 134 24.15 23.08 25.71
CA PRO A 134 23.93 21.86 26.51
C PRO A 134 22.61 21.88 27.29
N ASN A 135 22.07 23.05 27.61
CA ASN A 135 20.84 23.23 28.39
C ASN A 135 19.57 23.34 27.54
N ASN A 136 19.67 23.33 26.21
CA ASN A 136 18.54 23.38 25.30
C ASN A 136 18.37 22.02 24.63
N TYR A 137 17.12 21.60 24.44
CA TYR A 137 16.78 20.29 23.86
C TYR A 137 15.87 20.47 22.64
N PRO A 138 16.37 21.02 21.53
CA PRO A 138 15.59 21.17 20.31
C PRO A 138 15.32 19.81 19.65
N ALA A 139 14.23 19.72 18.89
CA ALA A 139 13.84 18.56 18.12
C ALA A 139 14.46 18.58 16.72
N PHE A 140 15.19 17.53 16.35
CA PHE A 140 15.81 17.41 15.04
C PHE A 140 15.13 16.32 14.20
N ASP A 141 14.73 16.63 12.96
CA ASP A 141 14.06 15.68 12.04
C ASP A 141 14.98 14.56 11.52
N GLY A 142 16.29 14.68 11.74
CA GLY A 142 17.31 13.76 11.23
C GLY A 142 17.79 14.09 9.82
N ARG A 143 17.43 15.28 9.29
CA ARG A 143 17.80 15.71 7.93
C ARG A 143 18.28 17.15 7.89
N LYS A 144 17.35 18.11 8.01
CA LYS A 144 17.64 19.54 7.85
C LYS A 144 16.88 20.44 8.83
N ASN A 145 15.74 19.99 9.39
CA ASN A 145 14.91 20.86 10.21
C ASN A 145 15.15 20.61 11.69
N LEU A 146 15.39 21.70 12.42
CA LEU A 146 15.57 21.73 13.87
C LEU A 146 14.54 22.71 14.45
N TYR A 147 13.74 22.27 15.41
CA TYR A 147 12.77 23.09 16.11
C TYR A 147 13.15 23.26 17.57
N SER A 148 13.10 24.48 18.06
CA SER A 148 13.37 24.80 19.48
C SER A 148 12.18 25.54 20.08
N ALA A 149 11.89 25.25 21.36
CA ALA A 149 10.84 25.94 22.11
C ALA A 149 11.23 27.35 22.56
N LYS A 150 12.54 27.71 22.44
CA LYS A 150 13.13 28.99 22.77
C LYS A 150 14.22 29.31 21.76
N GLU A 151 14.59 30.58 21.64
CA GLU A 151 15.76 30.93 20.84
C GLU A 151 17.01 30.27 21.42
N LEU A 152 17.83 29.72 20.53
CA LEU A 152 19.10 29.12 20.91
C LEU A 152 20.14 30.23 21.21
N PRO A 153 21.14 29.99 22.11
CA PRO A 153 22.05 31.03 22.60
C PRO A 153 23.15 31.40 21.58
N PHE A 154 22.72 31.60 20.34
CA PHE A 154 23.56 32.17 19.27
C PHE A 154 22.66 32.98 18.34
N GLY A 155 23.12 33.97 17.68
CA GLY A 155 22.32 34.85 16.84
C GLY A 155 21.64 34.13 15.66
N MET A 156 21.82 34.65 14.44
CA MET A 156 21.14 34.11 13.25
C MET A 156 21.75 32.81 12.74
N GLU A 157 23.03 32.55 13.00
CA GLU A 157 23.75 31.38 12.50
C GLU A 157 24.92 31.01 13.42
N VAL A 158 25.17 29.73 13.54
CA VAL A 158 26.34 29.16 14.20
C VAL A 158 26.92 28.01 13.38
N THR A 159 28.24 28.01 13.21
CA THR A 159 28.97 26.92 12.57
C THR A 159 30.06 26.43 13.51
N ASP A 160 30.22 25.13 13.67
CA ASP A 160 31.31 24.52 14.41
C ASP A 160 31.56 23.09 13.97
N THR A 161 32.72 22.55 14.31
CA THR A 161 33.11 21.17 13.99
C THR A 161 32.94 20.26 15.20
N VAL A 162 32.39 19.09 14.96
CA VAL A 162 32.28 18.02 15.96
C VAL A 162 32.89 16.73 15.46
N LYS A 163 33.48 15.96 16.34
CA LYS A 163 34.12 14.69 16.07
C LYS A 163 33.21 13.57 16.55
N VAL A 164 32.85 12.63 15.65
CA VAL A 164 31.94 11.52 15.95
C VAL A 164 32.50 10.24 15.37
N PHE A 165 32.45 9.16 16.14
CA PHE A 165 32.87 7.84 15.69
C PHE A 165 31.97 7.30 14.57
N ASN A 166 32.57 7.02 13.42
CA ASN A 166 31.90 6.43 12.27
C ASN A 166 32.03 4.90 12.34
N ASP A 167 30.97 4.23 12.75
CA ASP A 167 30.90 2.77 12.93
C ASP A 167 30.94 1.96 11.61
N GLU A 168 30.76 2.58 10.43
CA GLU A 168 30.99 1.92 9.13
C GLU A 168 32.44 1.93 8.70
N ARG A 169 33.15 3.00 9.06
CA ARG A 169 34.58 3.15 8.71
C ARG A 169 35.51 2.78 9.87
N TYR A 170 34.96 2.59 11.06
CA TYR A 170 35.71 2.34 12.31
C TYR A 170 36.81 3.39 12.57
N ILE A 171 36.45 4.67 12.36
CA ILE A 171 37.32 5.82 12.60
C ILE A 171 36.52 6.97 13.20
N ASP A 172 37.18 7.81 13.94
CA ASP A 172 36.65 9.11 14.30
C ASP A 172 36.65 10.02 13.08
N GLN A 173 35.50 10.65 12.82
CA GLN A 173 35.32 11.53 11.67
C GLN A 173 34.81 12.89 12.14
N GLU A 174 35.40 13.93 11.58
CA GLU A 174 34.96 15.30 11.83
C GLU A 174 33.85 15.72 10.87
N TYR A 175 32.91 16.48 11.42
CA TYR A 175 31.80 17.07 10.71
C TYR A 175 31.62 18.52 11.06
N GLU A 176 31.60 19.38 10.05
CA GLU A 176 31.20 20.78 10.19
C GLU A 176 29.68 20.83 10.21
N VAL A 177 29.10 21.44 11.23
CA VAL A 177 27.63 21.58 11.38
C VAL A 177 27.32 23.08 11.40
N THR A 178 26.43 23.50 10.53
CA THR A 178 25.86 24.84 10.50
C THR A 178 24.39 24.79 10.88
N VAL A 179 23.99 25.60 11.86
CA VAL A 179 22.60 25.79 12.28
C VAL A 179 22.25 27.26 12.05
N LYS A 180 21.25 27.49 11.19
CA LYS A 180 20.81 28.81 10.75
C LYS A 180 19.35 29.05 11.06
N PHE A 181 19.01 30.23 11.58
CA PHE A 181 17.62 30.64 11.77
C PHE A 181 16.86 30.61 10.43
N ALA A 182 15.68 30.00 10.42
CA ALA A 182 14.83 29.90 9.24
C ALA A 182 13.51 30.68 9.39
N SER A 183 12.76 30.40 10.44
CA SER A 183 11.46 31.05 10.65
C SER A 183 10.97 30.91 12.10
N ARG A 184 9.96 31.70 12.43
CA ARG A 184 9.19 31.61 13.67
C ARG A 184 7.87 30.89 13.37
N VAL A 185 7.56 29.84 14.09
CA VAL A 185 6.33 29.05 13.95
C VAL A 185 5.38 29.41 15.09
N ASP A 186 4.29 30.06 14.75
CA ASP A 186 3.29 30.45 15.75
C ASP A 186 2.43 29.24 16.15
N MET A 187 2.64 28.74 17.36
CA MET A 187 1.92 27.60 17.91
C MET A 187 0.50 27.97 18.37
N SER A 188 0.18 29.28 18.49
CA SER A 188 -1.19 29.72 18.83
C SER A 188 -2.20 29.37 17.75
N GLN A 189 -1.75 29.19 16.49
CA GLN A 189 -2.58 28.76 15.37
C GLN A 189 -3.29 27.43 15.64
N LEU A 190 -2.69 26.54 16.44
CA LEU A 190 -3.36 25.28 16.87
C LEU A 190 -4.57 25.58 17.76
N SER A 191 -4.42 26.47 18.72
CA SER A 191 -5.52 26.85 19.62
C SER A 191 -6.61 27.62 18.87
N GLN A 192 -6.23 28.47 17.91
CA GLN A 192 -7.18 29.19 17.04
C GLN A 192 -7.97 28.22 16.16
N TYR A 193 -7.31 27.28 15.50
CA TYR A 193 -7.95 26.21 14.71
C TYR A 193 -8.90 25.37 15.56
N LEU A 194 -8.47 24.92 16.75
CA LEU A 194 -9.27 24.09 17.65
C LEU A 194 -10.46 24.85 18.26
N SER A 195 -10.34 26.17 18.45
CA SER A 195 -11.47 27.01 18.94
C SER A 195 -12.48 27.38 17.85
N GLY A 196 -12.11 27.22 16.56
CA GLY A 196 -12.95 27.65 15.43
C GLY A 196 -13.04 29.18 15.27
N LYS A 197 -12.15 29.93 15.91
CA LYS A 197 -12.15 31.44 15.93
C LYS A 197 -11.14 32.03 14.93
N GLY A 198 -10.42 31.22 14.18
CA GLY A 198 -9.41 31.70 13.23
C GLY A 198 -10.01 32.10 11.87
N GLN A 199 -9.37 33.05 11.18
CA GLN A 199 -9.74 33.45 9.80
C GLN A 199 -9.44 32.36 8.77
N SER A 200 -8.64 31.34 9.13
CA SER A 200 -8.28 30.21 8.25
C SER A 200 -8.80 28.91 8.84
N TYR A 201 -9.72 28.27 8.11
CA TYR A 201 -10.16 26.91 8.39
C TYR A 201 -9.13 25.86 7.98
N GLN A 202 -7.98 26.29 7.45
CA GLN A 202 -6.91 25.37 7.02
C GLN A 202 -6.14 24.83 8.23
N THR A 203 -5.87 23.53 8.21
CA THR A 203 -5.03 22.86 9.21
C THR A 203 -3.67 23.57 9.32
N PRO A 204 -3.20 23.99 10.52
CA PRO A 204 -1.93 24.67 10.71
C PRO A 204 -0.76 23.68 10.54
N GLN A 205 -0.37 23.47 9.28
CA GLN A 205 0.58 22.42 8.89
C GLN A 205 1.98 22.59 9.52
N GLU A 206 2.47 23.81 9.61
CA GLU A 206 3.79 24.08 10.19
C GLU A 206 3.85 23.74 11.68
N ALA A 207 2.84 24.19 12.43
CA ALA A 207 2.74 23.90 13.85
C ALA A 207 2.55 22.39 14.10
N LEU A 208 1.73 21.71 13.29
CA LEU A 208 1.52 20.28 13.38
C LEU A 208 2.80 19.51 13.04
N GLN A 209 3.57 19.95 12.05
CA GLN A 209 4.87 19.40 11.69
C GLN A 209 5.89 19.54 12.83
N ALA A 210 5.94 20.71 13.46
CA ALA A 210 6.81 20.93 14.61
C ALA A 210 6.50 19.94 15.74
N ILE A 211 5.23 19.78 16.10
CA ILE A 211 4.78 18.80 17.12
C ILE A 211 5.15 17.36 16.71
N ASP A 212 4.92 16.98 15.44
CA ASP A 212 5.24 15.63 14.96
C ASP A 212 6.74 15.35 15.08
N ILE A 213 7.61 16.33 14.80
CA ILE A 213 9.07 16.20 14.94
C ILE A 213 9.48 16.13 16.42
N VAL A 214 8.91 16.97 17.29
CA VAL A 214 9.15 16.92 18.74
C VAL A 214 8.79 15.56 19.32
N LEU A 215 7.61 15.05 19.02
CA LEU A 215 7.13 13.75 19.51
C LEU A 215 7.92 12.56 18.94
N ARG A 216 8.64 12.73 17.83
CA ARG A 216 9.51 11.69 17.27
C ARG A 216 10.88 11.61 17.95
N ASN A 217 11.29 12.64 18.67
CA ASN A 217 12.62 12.72 19.28
C ASN A 217 12.92 11.56 20.25
N PRO A 218 12.04 11.18 21.19
CA PRO A 218 12.29 10.07 22.13
C PRO A 218 12.54 8.73 21.43
N ALA A 219 11.76 8.44 20.41
CA ALA A 219 11.88 7.18 19.68
C ALA A 219 13.07 7.16 18.71
N ALA A 220 13.45 8.30 18.17
CA ALA A 220 14.47 8.40 17.12
C ALA A 220 15.89 8.06 17.60
N LEU A 221 16.16 8.14 18.90
CA LEU A 221 17.46 7.82 19.51
C LEU A 221 17.58 6.33 19.87
N SER A 222 16.45 5.67 20.14
CA SER A 222 16.41 4.31 20.69
C SER A 222 15.98 3.23 19.71
N PHE A 223 15.38 3.61 18.57
CA PHE A 223 14.79 2.71 17.61
C PHE A 223 15.29 2.93 16.18
N VAL A 224 15.18 1.91 15.34
CA VAL A 224 15.45 2.04 13.90
C VAL A 224 14.24 2.69 13.23
N GLY A 225 14.42 3.96 12.82
CA GLY A 225 13.36 4.71 12.12
C GLY A 225 13.24 4.33 10.65
N VAL A 226 12.01 4.01 10.19
CA VAL A 226 11.68 3.81 8.78
C VAL A 226 10.39 4.57 8.46
N GLY A 227 10.50 5.67 7.76
CA GLY A 227 9.39 6.59 7.53
C GLY A 227 8.86 7.17 8.85
N ARG A 228 7.56 7.00 9.12
CA ARG A 228 6.92 7.40 10.38
C ARG A 228 6.85 6.27 11.43
N SER A 229 7.52 5.15 11.19
CA SER A 229 7.53 4.01 12.10
C SER A 229 8.90 3.79 12.72
N PHE A 230 8.92 3.26 13.93
CA PHE A 230 10.10 2.97 14.73
C PHE A 230 10.11 1.49 15.09
N PHE A 231 11.23 0.81 14.82
CA PHE A 231 11.36 -0.64 14.99
C PHE A 231 12.46 -0.97 15.99
N SER A 232 12.20 -1.95 16.85
CA SER A 232 13.19 -2.52 17.77
C SER A 232 13.64 -3.88 17.29
N LYS A 233 14.91 -4.20 17.59
CA LYS A 233 15.44 -5.55 17.40
C LYS A 233 14.58 -6.54 18.21
N PRO A 234 14.08 -7.63 17.57
CA PRO A 234 13.31 -8.63 18.28
C PRO A 234 14.20 -9.44 19.23
N GLU A 235 13.65 -9.84 20.37
CA GLU A 235 14.31 -10.72 21.34
C GLU A 235 14.46 -12.14 20.78
N SER A 236 13.43 -12.64 20.09
CA SER A 236 13.45 -13.90 19.34
C SER A 236 13.28 -13.65 17.86
N ILE A 237 14.03 -14.37 17.03
CA ILE A 237 13.95 -14.25 15.58
C ILE A 237 12.66 -14.91 15.10
N ILE A 238 11.87 -14.14 14.35
CA ILE A 238 10.69 -14.64 13.64
C ILE A 238 11.03 -14.58 12.14
N GLU A 239 11.32 -15.72 11.58
CA GLU A 239 11.68 -15.82 10.16
C GLU A 239 10.46 -15.60 9.27
N LEU A 240 10.65 -14.78 8.22
CA LEU A 240 9.68 -14.63 7.14
C LEU A 240 10.02 -15.52 5.94
N GLY A 241 11.20 -16.14 5.95
CA GLY A 241 11.77 -16.92 4.84
C GLY A 241 12.76 -16.11 4.00
N GLU A 242 13.60 -16.81 3.24
CA GLU A 242 14.56 -16.23 2.28
C GLU A 242 15.45 -15.13 2.92
N GLY A 243 15.97 -15.38 4.15
CA GLY A 243 16.88 -14.45 4.84
C GLY A 243 16.26 -13.21 5.47
N LEU A 244 14.91 -13.10 5.53
CA LEU A 244 14.21 -12.00 6.21
C LEU A 244 13.69 -12.41 7.59
N GLU A 245 13.86 -11.53 8.56
CA GLU A 245 13.26 -11.61 9.89
C GLU A 245 12.22 -10.51 10.11
N LEU A 246 11.18 -10.78 10.90
CA LEU A 246 10.14 -9.83 11.26
C LEU A 246 10.57 -8.96 12.44
N TRP A 247 10.57 -7.64 12.26
CA TRP A 247 10.71 -6.68 13.34
C TRP A 247 9.37 -6.07 13.70
N TYR A 248 9.15 -5.95 14.99
CA TYR A 248 8.02 -5.23 15.57
C TYR A 248 8.40 -3.80 15.85
N GLY A 249 7.42 -2.93 15.70
CA GLY A 249 7.60 -1.52 15.96
C GLY A 249 6.25 -0.82 16.15
N PHE A 250 6.29 0.49 16.15
CA PHE A 250 5.11 1.32 16.19
C PHE A 250 5.21 2.48 15.20
N TYR A 251 4.06 2.86 14.70
CA TYR A 251 3.83 4.08 13.94
C TYR A 251 3.39 5.17 14.90
N GLN A 252 3.77 6.42 14.65
CA GLN A 252 3.24 7.57 15.36
C GLN A 252 3.07 8.77 14.42
N SER A 253 2.06 9.59 14.69
CA SER A 253 1.83 10.88 14.03
C SER A 253 0.93 11.77 14.88
N ALA A 254 1.26 13.05 14.97
CA ALA A 254 0.34 14.04 15.50
C ALA A 254 -0.79 14.28 14.51
N ILE A 255 -2.01 14.34 14.99
CA ILE A 255 -3.24 14.59 14.22
C ILE A 255 -4.15 15.55 14.96
N LEU A 256 -4.97 16.28 14.20
CA LEU A 256 -5.99 17.18 14.73
C LEU A 256 -7.38 16.61 14.47
N GLY A 257 -8.19 16.61 15.48
CA GLY A 257 -9.62 16.47 15.44
C GLY A 257 -10.24 17.65 16.20
N TRP A 258 -11.25 17.40 17.03
CA TRP A 258 -11.76 18.44 17.96
C TRP A 258 -10.75 18.77 19.06
N LYS A 259 -9.79 17.89 19.27
CA LYS A 259 -8.61 18.03 20.11
C LYS A 259 -7.37 17.58 19.36
N PRO A 260 -6.16 17.95 19.81
CA PRO A 260 -4.93 17.42 19.26
C PRO A 260 -4.66 16.02 19.86
N PHE A 261 -4.25 15.09 19.02
CA PHE A 261 -3.96 13.71 19.40
C PHE A 261 -2.62 13.23 18.85
N LEU A 262 -1.99 12.32 19.57
CA LEU A 262 -0.96 11.44 19.05
C LEU A 262 -1.61 10.12 18.63
N ASN A 263 -1.61 9.81 17.33
CA ASN A 263 -2.02 8.51 16.83
C ASN A 263 -0.83 7.54 16.92
N VAL A 264 -1.00 6.43 17.64
CA VAL A 264 0.02 5.37 17.77
C VAL A 264 -0.58 4.05 17.32
N ASP A 265 0.11 3.35 16.43
CA ASP A 265 -0.31 2.02 15.97
C ASP A 265 0.87 1.06 15.89
N VAL A 266 0.63 -0.25 15.97
CA VAL A 266 1.68 -1.26 15.77
C VAL A 266 2.13 -1.29 14.33
N ALA A 267 3.44 -1.41 14.14
CA ALA A 267 4.07 -1.56 12.83
C ALA A 267 4.84 -2.88 12.73
N HIS A 268 4.89 -3.44 11.54
CA HIS A 268 5.59 -4.69 11.23
C HIS A 268 6.36 -4.50 9.93
N LYS A 269 7.63 -4.93 9.91
CA LYS A 269 8.46 -4.85 8.70
C LYS A 269 9.46 -6.00 8.67
N GLY A 270 9.72 -6.51 7.47
CA GLY A 270 10.82 -7.45 7.23
C GLY A 270 12.17 -6.73 7.19
N PHE A 271 13.14 -7.26 7.92
CA PHE A 271 14.53 -6.83 7.91
C PHE A 271 15.42 -7.99 7.48
N PRO A 272 16.51 -7.75 6.76
CA PRO A 272 17.51 -8.79 6.50
C PRO A 272 18.08 -9.34 7.82
N MET A 273 18.22 -10.64 7.89
CA MET A 273 18.88 -11.29 9.02
C MET A 273 20.34 -10.87 9.05
N GLY A 274 20.87 -10.57 10.26
CA GLY A 274 22.26 -10.25 10.46
C GLY A 274 23.09 -11.51 10.54
N GLU A 275 23.35 -12.16 9.42
CA GLU A 275 24.08 -13.43 9.31
C GLU A 275 25.15 -13.36 8.24
N ARG A 276 26.09 -14.34 8.20
CA ARG A 276 27.10 -14.40 7.17
C ARG A 276 26.45 -14.67 5.80
N LEU A 277 27.02 -14.12 4.74
CA LEU A 277 26.49 -14.36 3.39
C LEU A 277 26.49 -15.84 2.99
N LEU A 278 27.40 -16.63 3.55
CA LEU A 278 27.41 -18.08 3.35
C LEU A 278 26.18 -18.75 3.97
N ASP A 279 25.78 -18.37 5.18
CA ASP A 279 24.61 -18.93 5.83
C ASP A 279 23.32 -18.59 5.04
N THR A 280 23.26 -17.37 4.51
CA THR A 280 22.19 -16.95 3.60
C THR A 280 22.21 -17.80 2.31
N LEU A 281 23.38 -18.05 1.73
CA LEU A 281 23.50 -18.86 0.52
C LEU A 281 23.07 -20.32 0.75
N CYS A 282 23.43 -20.91 1.89
CA CYS A 282 22.97 -22.25 2.29
C CYS A 282 21.44 -22.35 2.31
N ARG A 283 20.76 -21.31 2.80
CA ARG A 283 19.28 -21.26 2.79
C ARG A 283 18.69 -21.20 1.38
N TYR A 284 19.34 -20.46 0.47
CA TYR A 284 18.90 -20.36 -0.92
C TYR A 284 19.11 -21.66 -1.70
N GLN A 285 20.22 -22.34 -1.43
CA GLN A 285 20.55 -23.65 -2.03
C GLN A 285 19.86 -24.83 -1.31
N ASN A 286 19.31 -24.61 -0.12
CA ASN A 286 18.82 -25.67 0.77
C ASN A 286 19.90 -26.75 0.99
N CYS A 287 21.14 -26.34 1.22
CA CYS A 287 22.32 -27.19 1.41
C CYS A 287 23.00 -26.93 2.75
N ARG A 288 23.93 -27.82 3.13
CA ARG A 288 24.76 -27.64 4.30
C ARG A 288 26.06 -26.91 3.92
N TYR A 289 26.77 -26.43 4.92
CA TYR A 289 28.06 -25.74 4.77
C TYR A 289 29.12 -26.54 4.03
N ASP A 290 29.19 -27.84 4.32
CA ASP A 290 30.17 -28.74 3.68
C ASP A 290 29.88 -28.98 2.20
N ASP A 291 28.61 -28.94 1.82
CA ASP A 291 28.19 -29.06 0.42
C ASP A 291 28.69 -27.85 -0.40
N LEU A 292 28.70 -26.65 0.18
CA LEU A 292 29.23 -25.44 -0.46
C LEU A 292 30.76 -25.53 -0.68
N ARG A 293 31.50 -26.19 0.21
CA ARG A 293 32.94 -26.34 0.11
C ARG A 293 33.35 -27.18 -1.10
N ASN A 294 32.55 -28.20 -1.41
CA ASN A 294 32.78 -29.12 -2.52
C ASN A 294 32.21 -28.66 -3.85
N MET A 295 31.45 -27.55 -3.82
CA MET A 295 30.72 -27.00 -4.99
C MET A 295 31.68 -26.26 -5.92
N LYS A 296 31.77 -26.69 -7.20
CA LYS A 296 32.59 -26.01 -8.22
C LYS A 296 31.90 -24.82 -8.90
N SER A 297 30.56 -24.74 -8.88
CA SER A 297 29.78 -23.65 -9.42
C SER A 297 28.38 -23.62 -8.79
N LEU A 298 27.78 -22.46 -8.69
CA LEU A 298 26.38 -22.32 -8.32
C LEU A 298 25.49 -22.54 -9.54
N ASP A 299 24.27 -23.07 -9.32
CA ASP A 299 23.22 -23.06 -10.32
C ASP A 299 22.91 -21.60 -10.72
N SER A 300 22.75 -21.36 -12.03
CA SER A 300 22.57 -20.01 -12.57
C SER A 300 21.31 -19.32 -12.03
N TYR A 301 20.25 -20.09 -11.79
CA TYR A 301 19.00 -19.57 -11.21
C TYR A 301 19.19 -19.15 -9.76
N VAL A 302 19.84 -20.01 -8.95
CA VAL A 302 20.15 -19.68 -7.55
C VAL A 302 21.09 -18.50 -7.44
N GLN A 303 22.12 -18.43 -8.29
CA GLN A 303 23.05 -17.30 -8.33
C GLN A 303 22.32 -16.01 -8.64
N HIS A 304 21.40 -16.00 -9.60
CA HIS A 304 20.60 -14.84 -9.96
C HIS A 304 19.70 -14.39 -8.80
N ASP A 305 18.97 -15.31 -8.18
CA ASP A 305 18.05 -14.97 -7.09
C ASP A 305 18.81 -14.51 -5.83
N PHE A 306 19.94 -15.16 -5.52
CA PHE A 306 20.81 -14.73 -4.44
C PHE A 306 21.41 -13.34 -4.70
N GLU A 307 21.92 -13.09 -5.92
CA GLU A 307 22.39 -11.75 -6.30
C GLU A 307 21.31 -10.70 -6.12
N LYS A 308 20.11 -10.96 -6.62
CA LYS A 308 18.94 -10.09 -6.47
C LYS A 308 18.63 -9.81 -5.00
N TYR A 309 18.82 -10.80 -4.12
CA TYR A 309 18.61 -10.64 -2.68
C TYR A 309 19.70 -9.78 -2.04
N ILE A 310 20.98 -10.03 -2.28
CA ILE A 310 22.07 -9.33 -1.60
C ILE A 310 22.34 -7.93 -2.17
N LYS A 311 22.01 -7.68 -3.44
CA LYS A 311 22.25 -6.40 -4.11
C LYS A 311 21.65 -5.23 -3.34
N GLY A 312 22.49 -4.25 -3.02
CA GLY A 312 22.10 -3.06 -2.27
C GLY A 312 22.13 -3.21 -0.76
N LEU A 313 22.30 -4.43 -0.20
CA LEU A 313 22.50 -4.62 1.22
C LEU A 313 23.87 -4.07 1.66
N LYS A 314 23.95 -3.65 2.90
CA LYS A 314 25.22 -3.37 3.58
C LYS A 314 25.73 -4.63 4.22
N VAL A 315 26.97 -4.93 3.96
CA VAL A 315 27.72 -6.03 4.58
C VAL A 315 28.93 -5.49 5.32
N GLU A 316 29.21 -6.09 6.44
CA GLU A 316 30.43 -5.91 7.19
C GLU A 316 31.46 -6.88 6.61
N TYR A 317 32.53 -6.36 6.04
CA TYR A 317 33.66 -7.10 5.56
C TYR A 317 34.73 -7.15 6.64
N MET A 318 35.29 -8.30 6.91
CA MET A 318 36.40 -8.52 7.84
C MET A 318 37.20 -9.75 7.43
N ILE A 319 38.52 -9.62 7.36
CA ILE A 319 39.42 -10.75 7.21
C ILE A 319 39.47 -11.52 8.54
N PRO A 320 39.30 -12.83 8.56
CA PRO A 320 39.38 -13.63 9.79
C PRO A 320 40.64 -13.30 10.61
N GLN A 321 40.45 -13.15 11.93
CA GLN A 321 41.47 -12.78 12.91
C GLN A 321 42.10 -11.38 12.75
N ARG A 322 41.62 -10.55 11.81
CA ARG A 322 42.11 -9.18 11.58
C ARG A 322 41.02 -8.15 11.75
N SER A 323 40.72 -7.80 13.01
CA SER A 323 39.67 -6.83 13.35
C SER A 323 39.92 -5.41 12.81
N ASP A 324 41.18 -5.04 12.57
CA ASP A 324 41.60 -3.79 11.95
C ASP A 324 41.03 -3.60 10.52
N THR A 325 40.72 -4.72 9.85
CA THR A 325 40.15 -4.71 8.48
C THR A 325 38.65 -4.51 8.44
N LYS A 326 37.99 -4.49 9.59
CA LYS A 326 36.54 -4.38 9.70
C LYS A 326 36.00 -3.07 9.09
N ARG A 327 35.14 -3.20 8.06
CA ARG A 327 34.53 -2.08 7.34
C ARG A 327 33.17 -2.48 6.82
N VAL A 328 32.25 -1.51 6.69
CA VAL A 328 30.92 -1.74 6.13
C VAL A 328 30.83 -1.19 4.71
N TYR A 329 30.39 -2.04 3.81
CA TYR A 329 30.24 -1.70 2.39
C TYR A 329 28.86 -2.08 1.86
N LYS A 330 28.45 -1.43 0.77
CA LYS A 330 27.25 -1.77 0.02
C LYS A 330 27.59 -2.82 -1.05
N VAL A 331 26.78 -3.87 -1.15
CA VAL A 331 26.89 -4.89 -2.20
C VAL A 331 26.34 -4.35 -3.52
N ASN A 332 27.09 -4.50 -4.60
CA ASN A 332 26.72 -4.10 -5.95
C ASN A 332 26.20 -5.28 -6.79
N LYS A 333 27.01 -6.33 -6.92
CA LYS A 333 26.68 -7.55 -7.70
C LYS A 333 27.58 -8.72 -7.32
N LEU A 334 27.25 -9.91 -7.81
CA LEU A 334 28.15 -11.06 -7.80
C LEU A 334 29.13 -11.00 -8.98
N MET A 335 30.30 -11.56 -8.78
CA MET A 335 31.38 -11.64 -9.75
C MET A 335 31.79 -13.11 -9.98
N LYS A 336 32.76 -13.34 -10.87
CA LYS A 336 33.36 -14.65 -11.03
C LYS A 336 33.98 -15.11 -9.71
N ASN A 337 34.31 -16.37 -9.59
CA ASN A 337 34.95 -16.91 -8.38
C ASN A 337 36.39 -16.39 -8.20
N SER A 338 37.01 -16.66 -7.03
CA SER A 338 38.33 -16.13 -6.68
C SER A 338 39.46 -16.64 -7.55
N VAL A 339 39.30 -17.81 -8.17
CA VAL A 339 40.29 -18.42 -9.06
C VAL A 339 40.24 -17.79 -10.46
N GLN A 340 39.08 -17.32 -10.88
CA GLN A 340 38.85 -16.79 -12.22
C GLN A 340 38.88 -15.25 -12.29
N GLN A 341 38.53 -14.57 -11.19
CA GLN A 341 38.44 -13.13 -11.17
C GLN A 341 39.82 -12.51 -11.05
N ARG A 342 40.28 -11.85 -12.11
CA ARG A 342 41.54 -11.11 -12.14
C ARG A 342 41.31 -9.61 -11.87
N PHE A 343 42.33 -8.95 -11.36
CA PHE A 343 42.41 -7.49 -11.17
C PHE A 343 43.86 -7.03 -11.16
N ILE A 344 44.07 -5.72 -11.35
CA ILE A 344 45.40 -5.12 -11.33
C ILE A 344 45.69 -4.64 -9.90
N PHE A 345 46.68 -5.25 -9.26
CA PHE A 345 47.21 -4.86 -7.96
C PHE A 345 48.42 -3.97 -8.12
N GLU A 346 48.45 -2.80 -7.49
CA GLU A 346 49.56 -1.87 -7.54
C GLU A 346 50.26 -1.86 -6.18
N LYS A 347 51.55 -2.22 -6.19
CA LYS A 347 52.41 -2.21 -5.03
C LYS A 347 53.81 -1.73 -5.46
N ASP A 348 54.39 -0.82 -4.69
CA ASP A 348 55.72 -0.28 -4.96
C ASP A 348 55.89 0.26 -6.40
N ASN A 349 54.86 0.98 -6.92
CA ASN A 349 54.77 1.47 -8.30
C ASN A 349 54.79 0.40 -9.41
N LYS A 350 54.66 -0.89 -9.06
CA LYS A 350 54.52 -1.97 -10.00
C LYS A 350 53.07 -2.46 -10.07
N LYS A 351 52.55 -2.51 -11.31
CA LYS A 351 51.21 -3.08 -11.58
C LYS A 351 51.37 -4.56 -11.88
N VAL A 352 50.79 -5.40 -11.05
CA VAL A 352 50.79 -6.86 -11.19
C VAL A 352 49.38 -7.36 -11.38
N GLU A 353 49.11 -8.05 -12.47
CA GLU A 353 47.85 -8.75 -12.67
C GLU A 353 47.84 -10.05 -11.88
N MET A 354 46.87 -10.25 -11.02
CA MET A 354 46.72 -11.46 -10.23
C MET A 354 45.24 -11.83 -10.01
N THR A 355 44.98 -13.08 -9.64
CA THR A 355 43.63 -13.46 -9.24
C THR A 355 43.35 -13.01 -7.81
N VAL A 356 42.04 -12.89 -7.49
CA VAL A 356 41.62 -12.54 -6.12
C VAL A 356 42.10 -13.61 -5.13
N GLY A 357 42.07 -14.90 -5.52
CA GLY A 357 42.61 -15.99 -4.69
C GLY A 357 44.10 -15.85 -4.37
N GLU A 358 44.92 -15.56 -5.39
CA GLU A 358 46.35 -15.26 -5.22
C GLU A 358 46.62 -14.09 -4.32
N TYR A 359 45.85 -13.02 -4.45
CA TYR A 359 45.93 -11.82 -3.58
C TYR A 359 45.68 -12.14 -2.12
N PHE A 360 44.60 -12.86 -1.81
CA PHE A 360 44.31 -13.23 -0.43
C PHE A 360 45.38 -14.15 0.16
N GLN A 361 45.90 -15.10 -0.64
CA GLN A 361 46.95 -16.00 -0.19
C GLN A 361 48.30 -15.29 0.01
N ARG A 362 48.75 -14.49 -0.97
CA ARG A 362 50.10 -13.87 -0.97
C ARG A 362 50.17 -12.60 -0.12
N GLU A 363 49.22 -11.68 -0.32
CA GLU A 363 49.28 -10.35 0.30
C GLU A 363 48.54 -10.29 1.63
N LYS A 364 47.43 -11.02 1.76
CA LYS A 364 46.65 -11.03 3.00
C LYS A 364 46.98 -12.22 3.90
N LYS A 365 47.80 -13.19 3.43
CA LYS A 365 48.18 -14.41 4.14
C LYS A 365 46.95 -15.16 4.71
N CYS A 366 45.88 -15.21 3.92
CA CYS A 366 44.60 -15.82 4.26
C CYS A 366 44.17 -16.80 3.15
N ALA A 367 44.16 -18.09 3.46
CA ALA A 367 43.66 -19.13 2.54
C ALA A 367 42.14 -19.11 2.52
N LEU A 368 41.53 -19.07 1.33
CA LEU A 368 40.08 -19.10 1.17
C LEU A 368 39.54 -20.53 1.30
N GLN A 369 38.49 -20.70 2.09
CA GLN A 369 37.83 -22.00 2.29
C GLN A 369 36.85 -22.34 1.15
N PHE A 370 36.35 -21.33 0.43
CA PHE A 370 35.36 -21.47 -0.64
C PHE A 370 35.80 -20.76 -1.94
N PRO A 371 36.93 -21.18 -2.54
CA PRO A 371 37.56 -20.48 -3.67
C PRO A 371 36.72 -20.47 -4.96
N TYR A 372 35.77 -21.41 -5.10
CA TYR A 372 34.95 -21.57 -6.30
C TYR A 372 33.60 -20.87 -6.18
N LEU A 373 33.22 -20.34 -5.01
CA LEU A 373 32.03 -19.53 -4.87
C LEU A 373 32.23 -18.14 -5.50
N PRO A 374 31.14 -17.48 -6.00
CA PRO A 374 31.24 -16.16 -6.59
C PRO A 374 31.73 -15.16 -5.57
N LEU A 375 32.51 -14.18 -6.03
CA LEU A 375 32.93 -13.02 -5.23
C LEU A 375 31.83 -11.98 -5.18
N VAL A 376 31.91 -11.10 -4.19
CA VAL A 376 31.02 -9.94 -4.04
C VAL A 376 31.75 -8.67 -4.43
N HIS A 377 31.20 -7.92 -5.39
CA HIS A 377 31.64 -6.55 -5.66
C HIS A 377 31.01 -5.61 -4.63
N ILE A 378 31.84 -4.95 -3.83
CA ILE A 378 31.41 -4.03 -2.76
C ILE A 378 31.99 -2.63 -2.95
N GLY A 379 31.43 -1.63 -2.28
CA GLY A 379 31.93 -0.25 -2.27
C GLY A 379 31.52 0.58 -3.49
N PRO A 380 32.35 1.57 -3.91
CA PRO A 380 32.06 2.40 -5.08
C PRO A 380 32.06 1.59 -6.39
N LEU A 381 31.11 1.88 -7.28
CA LEU A 381 30.94 1.15 -8.53
C LEU A 381 32.14 1.26 -9.48
N ASN A 382 32.89 2.34 -9.40
CA ASN A 382 34.07 2.62 -10.23
C ASN A 382 35.38 2.06 -9.64
N LYS A 383 35.32 1.32 -8.54
CA LYS A 383 36.49 0.66 -7.93
C LYS A 383 36.31 -0.85 -7.95
N GLU A 384 37.32 -1.57 -8.37
CA GLU A 384 37.37 -3.05 -8.40
C GLU A 384 37.64 -3.59 -6.99
N PHE A 385 36.59 -3.62 -6.15
CA PHE A 385 36.68 -4.11 -4.79
C PHE A 385 35.92 -5.43 -4.67
N PHE A 386 36.64 -6.54 -4.92
CA PHE A 386 36.08 -7.88 -4.93
C PHE A 386 36.49 -8.66 -3.67
N VAL A 387 35.50 -9.16 -2.93
CA VAL A 387 35.74 -9.86 -1.67
C VAL A 387 35.03 -11.22 -1.65
N PRO A 388 35.62 -12.22 -0.96
CA PRO A 388 34.99 -13.54 -0.79
C PRO A 388 33.70 -13.44 0.04
N LEU A 389 32.69 -14.26 -0.31
CA LEU A 389 31.42 -14.36 0.44
C LEU A 389 31.66 -14.69 1.91
N GLU A 390 32.64 -15.56 2.18
CA GLU A 390 33.00 -16.06 3.53
C GLU A 390 33.46 -14.94 4.49
N MET A 391 33.89 -13.79 3.97
CA MET A 391 34.36 -12.65 4.74
C MET A 391 33.29 -11.58 4.95
N CYS A 392 32.05 -11.82 4.53
CA CYS A 392 30.98 -10.84 4.54
C CYS A 392 29.84 -11.26 5.47
N THR A 393 29.42 -10.35 6.35
CA THR A 393 28.27 -10.51 7.25
C THR A 393 27.27 -9.40 6.98
N ILE A 394 25.99 -9.75 6.84
CA ILE A 394 24.92 -8.78 6.62
C ILE A 394 24.75 -7.89 7.87
N VAL A 395 24.80 -6.58 7.68
CA VAL A 395 24.58 -5.62 8.78
C VAL A 395 23.12 -5.70 9.24
N ARG A 396 22.90 -6.01 10.51
CA ARG A 396 21.56 -6.11 11.08
C ARG A 396 20.91 -4.72 11.25
N GLY A 397 19.58 -4.64 11.09
CA GLY A 397 18.82 -3.41 11.31
C GLY A 397 18.78 -2.47 10.10
N GLN A 398 19.31 -2.85 8.97
CA GLN A 398 19.12 -2.12 7.73
C GLN A 398 17.74 -2.40 7.14
N SER A 399 17.03 -1.36 6.72
CA SER A 399 15.74 -1.55 6.07
C SER A 399 15.92 -1.75 4.57
N VAL A 400 15.19 -2.70 4.01
CA VAL A 400 15.08 -2.91 2.56
C VAL A 400 13.71 -2.53 2.06
N ASN A 401 13.65 -1.95 0.86
CA ASN A 401 12.43 -1.55 0.19
C ASN A 401 12.16 -2.49 -0.98
N ARG A 402 11.99 -3.79 -0.68
CA ARG A 402 11.68 -4.81 -1.67
C ARG A 402 10.25 -5.30 -1.52
N LYS A 403 9.69 -5.72 -2.63
CA LYS A 403 8.43 -6.47 -2.63
C LYS A 403 8.68 -7.83 -1.98
N LEU A 404 7.88 -8.17 -0.97
CA LEU A 404 7.92 -9.50 -0.35
C LEU A 404 7.45 -10.57 -1.35
N THR A 405 8.04 -11.76 -1.28
CA THR A 405 7.55 -12.93 -2.01
C THR A 405 6.17 -13.35 -1.48
N PRO A 406 5.39 -14.16 -2.22
CA PRO A 406 4.11 -14.66 -1.73
C PRO A 406 4.23 -15.40 -0.39
N ASN A 407 5.28 -16.20 -0.20
CA ASN A 407 5.54 -16.92 1.05
C ASN A 407 5.87 -15.97 2.21
N GLN A 408 6.75 -15.00 1.98
CA GLN A 408 7.07 -13.95 2.94
C GLN A 408 5.84 -13.11 3.31
N THR A 409 4.99 -12.80 2.32
CA THR A 409 3.74 -12.09 2.56
C THR A 409 2.79 -12.91 3.43
N ALA A 410 2.64 -14.19 3.17
CA ALA A 410 1.81 -15.09 3.98
C ALA A 410 2.33 -15.19 5.42
N ALA A 411 3.65 -15.34 5.60
CA ALA A 411 4.30 -15.35 6.91
C ALA A 411 4.13 -14.01 7.64
N MET A 412 4.28 -12.89 6.93
CA MET A 412 4.03 -11.54 7.47
C MET A 412 2.59 -11.39 7.95
N VAL A 413 1.59 -11.76 7.13
CA VAL A 413 0.17 -11.66 7.48
C VAL A 413 -0.15 -12.54 8.71
N LYS A 414 0.36 -13.76 8.76
CA LYS A 414 0.17 -14.67 9.91
C LYS A 414 0.64 -14.05 11.23
N ASN A 415 1.72 -13.29 11.21
CA ASN A 415 2.31 -12.67 12.40
C ASN A 415 1.74 -11.29 12.71
N ALA A 416 1.39 -10.50 11.68
CA ALA A 416 0.94 -9.12 11.80
C ALA A 416 -0.57 -8.97 12.05
N ALA A 417 -1.40 -9.92 11.57
CA ALA A 417 -2.85 -9.89 11.74
C ALA A 417 -3.22 -10.32 13.17
N LYS A 418 -3.23 -9.38 14.11
CA LYS A 418 -3.56 -9.61 15.53
C LYS A 418 -4.98 -9.14 15.86
N PRO A 419 -5.67 -9.82 16.81
CA PRO A 419 -6.97 -9.37 17.31
C PRO A 419 -6.93 -7.96 17.89
N PRO A 420 -8.07 -7.25 17.98
CA PRO A 420 -8.14 -5.92 18.58
C PRO A 420 -7.52 -5.82 19.97
N ASP A 421 -7.81 -6.75 20.87
CA ASP A 421 -7.28 -6.72 22.24
C ASP A 421 -5.76 -6.89 22.28
N ASP A 422 -5.19 -7.78 21.45
CA ASP A 422 -3.73 -7.93 21.31
C ASP A 422 -3.09 -6.68 20.74
N ARG A 423 -3.74 -6.08 19.74
CA ARG A 423 -3.27 -4.84 19.13
C ARG A 423 -3.27 -3.71 20.14
N LYS A 424 -4.36 -3.55 20.91
CA LYS A 424 -4.50 -2.56 21.96
C LYS A 424 -3.41 -2.70 23.01
N ARG A 425 -3.15 -3.93 23.51
CA ARG A 425 -2.05 -4.20 24.47
C ARG A 425 -0.68 -3.78 23.91
N LYS A 426 -0.39 -4.13 22.63
CA LYS A 426 0.87 -3.78 21.99
C LYS A 426 1.03 -2.26 21.78
N ILE A 427 -0.05 -1.55 21.50
CA ILE A 427 -0.04 -0.08 21.41
C ILE A 427 0.28 0.53 22.77
N ALA A 428 -0.37 0.06 23.84
CA ALA A 428 -0.09 0.52 25.20
C ALA A 428 1.37 0.27 25.61
N MET A 429 1.91 -0.90 25.26
CA MET A 429 3.34 -1.21 25.50
C MET A 429 4.26 -0.27 24.71
N ALA A 430 3.94 0.01 23.44
CA ALA A 430 4.71 0.92 22.60
C ALA A 430 4.73 2.34 23.17
N LEU A 431 3.58 2.83 23.65
CA LEU A 431 3.46 4.15 24.29
C LEU A 431 4.34 4.24 25.55
N ARG A 432 4.26 3.23 26.43
CA ARG A 432 5.11 3.17 27.64
C ARG A 432 6.60 3.14 27.29
N LYS A 433 6.99 2.34 26.29
CA LYS A 433 8.38 2.20 25.87
C LYS A 433 8.94 3.48 25.24
N ALA A 434 8.10 4.23 24.52
CA ALA A 434 8.46 5.51 23.95
C ALA A 434 8.70 6.60 25.01
N ASN A 435 8.01 6.52 26.15
CA ASN A 435 8.21 7.35 27.33
C ASN A 435 8.25 8.87 27.04
N PHE A 436 7.28 9.34 26.26
CA PHE A 436 7.22 10.73 25.74
C PHE A 436 7.36 11.80 26.83
N ASN A 437 6.64 11.65 27.94
CA ASN A 437 6.55 12.69 28.97
C ASN A 437 7.85 12.88 29.77
N ASN A 438 8.79 11.94 29.71
CA ASN A 438 10.10 12.03 30.34
C ASN A 438 11.22 12.52 29.40
N ASP A 439 10.92 12.73 28.13
CA ASP A 439 11.87 13.27 27.18
C ASP A 439 12.04 14.79 27.37
N LYS A 440 13.29 15.23 27.50
CA LYS A 440 13.60 16.64 27.78
C LYS A 440 13.14 17.61 26.69
N CYS A 441 13.19 17.16 25.42
CA CYS A 441 12.69 17.96 24.30
C CYS A 441 11.17 18.13 24.39
N VAL A 442 10.42 17.06 24.64
CA VAL A 442 8.96 17.09 24.80
C VAL A 442 8.57 17.98 25.99
N GLN A 443 9.30 17.89 27.09
CA GLN A 443 9.11 18.74 28.28
C GLN A 443 9.38 20.24 28.02
N GLU A 444 10.42 20.55 27.25
CA GLU A 444 10.78 21.94 26.91
C GLU A 444 9.69 22.62 26.06
N PHE A 445 9.07 21.85 25.14
CA PHE A 445 7.91 22.29 24.37
C PHE A 445 6.61 22.33 25.20
N GLY A 446 6.64 21.84 26.44
CA GLY A 446 5.48 21.80 27.33
C GLY A 446 4.37 20.86 26.85
N ILE A 447 4.71 19.85 26.06
CA ILE A 447 3.76 18.85 25.54
C ILE A 447 3.60 17.73 26.56
N GLN A 448 2.38 17.30 26.81
CA GLN A 448 2.06 16.09 27.55
C GLN A 448 1.21 15.15 26.70
N VAL A 449 1.56 13.88 26.69
CA VAL A 449 0.84 12.80 26.02
C VAL A 449 0.05 12.02 27.06
N SER A 450 -1.27 11.89 26.86
CA SER A 450 -2.14 11.06 27.71
C SER A 450 -1.71 9.58 27.61
N ASP A 451 -1.83 8.84 28.68
CA ASP A 451 -1.62 7.37 28.73
C ASP A 451 -2.90 6.59 28.45
N ARG A 452 -4.04 7.26 28.30
CA ARG A 452 -5.36 6.67 28.08
C ARG A 452 -5.75 6.74 26.61
N PHE A 453 -6.34 5.66 26.13
CA PHE A 453 -6.98 5.63 24.81
C PHE A 453 -8.14 6.64 24.77
N ALA A 454 -8.20 7.44 23.70
CA ALA A 454 -9.31 8.36 23.50
C ALA A 454 -10.62 7.57 23.38
N GLN A 455 -11.67 8.09 23.99
CA GLN A 455 -13.01 7.51 23.93
C GLN A 455 -13.89 8.35 23.02
N VAL A 456 -14.71 7.69 22.21
CA VAL A 456 -15.68 8.33 21.34
C VAL A 456 -16.96 7.51 21.26
N THR A 457 -18.09 8.21 21.20
CA THR A 457 -19.37 7.58 20.88
C THR A 457 -19.49 7.55 19.35
N GLY A 458 -19.52 6.37 18.77
CA GLY A 458 -19.85 6.13 17.37
C GLY A 458 -21.29 5.65 17.21
N ARG A 459 -21.63 5.29 15.98
CA ARG A 459 -22.93 4.71 15.61
C ARG A 459 -22.71 3.44 14.79
N VAL A 460 -23.64 2.51 14.82
CA VAL A 460 -23.66 1.33 13.94
C VAL A 460 -24.86 1.50 13.04
N LEU A 461 -24.61 1.81 11.77
CA LEU A 461 -25.64 1.96 10.74
C LEU A 461 -26.28 0.61 10.45
N ASP A 462 -27.58 0.63 10.16
CA ASP A 462 -28.32 -0.55 9.71
C ASP A 462 -27.83 -0.97 8.32
N PRO A 463 -27.68 -2.28 8.06
CA PRO A 463 -27.28 -2.76 6.75
C PRO A 463 -28.43 -2.53 5.74
N PRO A 464 -28.10 -2.21 4.48
CA PRO A 464 -29.14 -2.05 3.46
C PRO A 464 -29.85 -3.38 3.19
N VAL A 465 -31.13 -3.32 2.90
CA VAL A 465 -31.87 -4.47 2.35
C VAL A 465 -31.39 -4.74 0.93
N LEU A 466 -31.03 -5.95 0.61
CA LEU A 466 -30.62 -6.39 -0.73
C LEU A 466 -31.77 -7.10 -1.42
N GLU A 467 -32.12 -6.64 -2.62
CA GLU A 467 -33.17 -7.23 -3.44
C GLU A 467 -32.60 -8.18 -4.49
N TYR A 468 -33.05 -9.40 -4.46
CA TYR A 468 -32.80 -10.45 -5.42
C TYR A 468 -34.10 -10.80 -6.19
N ASN A 469 -34.02 -11.72 -7.13
CA ASN A 469 -35.23 -12.16 -7.86
C ASN A 469 -36.23 -12.85 -6.89
N LYS A 470 -37.36 -12.21 -6.67
CA LYS A 470 -38.46 -12.66 -5.80
C LYS A 470 -38.11 -12.83 -4.30
N GLN A 471 -37.06 -12.21 -3.81
CA GLN A 471 -36.69 -12.19 -2.38
C GLN A 471 -35.85 -11.00 -1.99
N THR A 472 -35.95 -10.61 -0.73
CA THR A 472 -35.12 -9.60 -0.10
C THR A 472 -34.25 -10.25 0.97
N ILE A 473 -33.03 -9.75 1.14
CA ILE A 473 -32.06 -10.27 2.12
C ILE A 473 -31.46 -9.09 2.86
N THR A 474 -31.51 -9.11 4.18
CA THR A 474 -30.80 -8.15 5.02
C THR A 474 -29.48 -8.80 5.48
N PRO A 475 -28.32 -8.21 5.11
CA PRO A 475 -27.03 -8.72 5.54
C PRO A 475 -26.91 -8.78 7.06
N GLN A 476 -26.40 -9.90 7.56
CA GLN A 476 -26.15 -10.07 8.98
C GLN A 476 -24.65 -9.94 9.23
N LYS A 477 -24.23 -8.98 10.08
CA LYS A 477 -22.82 -8.76 10.40
C LYS A 477 -21.96 -8.57 9.12
N GLY A 478 -22.49 -7.87 8.12
CA GLY A 478 -21.80 -7.62 6.85
C GLY A 478 -21.65 -8.85 5.93
N VAL A 479 -22.41 -9.92 6.16
CA VAL A 479 -22.36 -11.15 5.36
C VAL A 479 -23.78 -11.62 5.01
N TRP A 480 -23.96 -12.21 3.82
CA TRP A 480 -25.24 -12.81 3.41
C TRP A 480 -25.03 -14.04 2.50
N ARG A 481 -26.07 -14.78 2.27
CA ARG A 481 -26.13 -15.82 1.23
C ARG A 481 -26.78 -15.25 -0.01
N SER A 482 -26.23 -15.55 -1.19
CA SER A 482 -26.82 -15.09 -2.45
C SER A 482 -28.17 -15.71 -2.68
N GLY A 483 -29.14 -14.90 -3.07
CA GLY A 483 -30.38 -15.35 -3.68
C GLY A 483 -30.23 -15.58 -5.19
N ARG A 484 -31.36 -15.87 -5.87
CA ARG A 484 -31.38 -15.90 -7.34
C ARG A 484 -31.12 -14.53 -7.90
N PHE A 485 -30.23 -14.45 -8.88
CA PHE A 485 -29.83 -13.14 -9.45
C PHE A 485 -31.01 -12.41 -10.08
N LEU A 486 -31.02 -11.09 -9.97
CA LEU A 486 -32.06 -10.27 -10.60
C LEU A 486 -32.06 -10.42 -12.10
N GLN A 487 -30.88 -10.37 -12.71
CA GLN A 487 -30.70 -10.65 -14.15
C GLN A 487 -29.56 -11.66 -14.28
N ALA A 488 -29.93 -12.90 -14.44
CA ALA A 488 -29.02 -14.02 -14.56
C ALA A 488 -28.62 -14.27 -16.02
N ALA A 489 -27.33 -14.54 -16.23
CA ALA A 489 -26.79 -14.89 -17.55
C ALA A 489 -27.31 -16.28 -18.02
N GLN A 490 -27.47 -16.41 -19.33
CA GLN A 490 -27.66 -17.66 -20.01
C GLN A 490 -26.38 -17.97 -20.78
N ILE A 491 -25.76 -19.11 -20.51
CA ILE A 491 -24.51 -19.55 -21.12
C ILE A 491 -24.77 -20.75 -21.99
N GLN A 492 -24.67 -20.55 -23.29
CA GLN A 492 -24.93 -21.62 -24.29
C GLN A 492 -23.61 -22.20 -24.80
N ASN A 493 -22.58 -21.39 -24.93
CA ASN A 493 -21.29 -21.81 -25.48
C ASN A 493 -20.12 -21.31 -24.61
N TRP A 494 -19.41 -22.25 -24.00
CA TRP A 494 -18.28 -21.93 -23.14
C TRP A 494 -17.22 -23.03 -23.18
N ALA A 495 -16.01 -22.65 -22.76
CA ALA A 495 -14.85 -23.55 -22.80
C ALA A 495 -14.06 -23.53 -21.51
N ILE A 496 -13.29 -24.58 -21.24
CA ILE A 496 -12.30 -24.70 -20.20
C ILE A 496 -10.96 -25.00 -20.84
N ILE A 497 -9.96 -24.13 -20.64
CA ILE A 497 -8.58 -24.36 -21.04
C ILE A 497 -7.77 -24.74 -19.80
N ASN A 498 -7.11 -25.88 -19.85
CA ASN A 498 -6.25 -26.36 -18.76
C ASN A 498 -4.77 -26.04 -19.03
N CYS A 499 -4.18 -25.17 -18.23
CA CYS A 499 -2.75 -24.83 -18.24
C CYS A 499 -1.98 -25.45 -17.07
N ASP A 500 -2.57 -26.36 -16.28
CA ASP A 500 -1.92 -27.02 -15.15
C ASP A 500 -1.87 -28.54 -15.32
N ARG A 501 -0.64 -29.10 -15.25
CA ARG A 501 -0.39 -30.54 -15.41
C ARG A 501 -1.10 -31.41 -14.37
N ARG A 502 -1.34 -30.86 -13.17
CA ARG A 502 -1.93 -31.62 -12.06
C ARG A 502 -3.44 -31.77 -12.14
N THR A 503 -4.10 -30.95 -12.96
CA THR A 503 -5.55 -30.99 -13.11
C THR A 503 -5.91 -31.95 -14.24
N ASN A 504 -6.64 -33.01 -13.94
CA ASN A 504 -7.07 -34.00 -14.93
C ASN A 504 -8.45 -33.64 -15.55
N GLU A 505 -8.79 -34.31 -16.63
CA GLU A 505 -10.01 -34.05 -17.38
C GLU A 505 -11.31 -34.35 -16.58
N GLY A 506 -11.29 -35.39 -15.76
CA GLY A 506 -12.43 -35.71 -14.90
C GLY A 506 -12.73 -34.63 -13.88
N GLN A 507 -11.68 -33.94 -13.37
CA GLN A 507 -11.88 -32.78 -12.49
C GLN A 507 -12.49 -31.59 -13.23
N LEU A 508 -12.12 -31.38 -14.50
CA LEU A 508 -12.67 -30.31 -15.33
C LEU A 508 -14.15 -30.57 -15.68
N GLN A 509 -14.50 -31.82 -16.01
CA GLN A 509 -15.86 -32.23 -16.26
C GLN A 509 -16.75 -32.10 -15.02
N LYS A 510 -16.22 -32.54 -13.85
CA LYS A 510 -16.88 -32.35 -12.54
C LYS A 510 -17.12 -30.87 -12.26
N PHE A 511 -16.13 -30.04 -12.50
CA PHE A 511 -16.26 -28.56 -12.32
C PHE A 511 -17.36 -28.00 -13.24
N GLY A 512 -17.41 -28.42 -14.50
CA GLY A 512 -18.46 -28.04 -15.43
C GLY A 512 -19.86 -28.39 -14.92
N SER A 513 -20.02 -29.59 -14.39
CA SER A 513 -21.29 -30.07 -13.81
C SER A 513 -21.66 -29.27 -12.54
N GLU A 514 -20.71 -29.00 -11.66
CA GLU A 514 -20.91 -28.17 -10.46
C GLU A 514 -21.32 -26.74 -10.83
N MET A 515 -20.69 -26.14 -11.85
CA MET A 515 -21.07 -24.82 -12.35
C MET A 515 -22.53 -24.80 -12.87
N ALA A 516 -22.93 -25.80 -13.62
CA ALA A 516 -24.30 -25.91 -14.14
C ALA A 516 -25.34 -26.16 -13.02
N ASN A 517 -25.02 -27.05 -12.08
CA ASN A 517 -25.92 -27.41 -10.98
C ASN A 517 -26.12 -26.23 -10.03
N HIS A 518 -25.00 -25.57 -9.61
CA HIS A 518 -25.09 -24.45 -8.71
C HIS A 518 -25.61 -23.18 -9.43
N GLY A 519 -25.33 -23.06 -10.73
CA GLY A 519 -25.87 -21.99 -11.57
C GLY A 519 -27.40 -21.95 -11.55
N ARG A 520 -28.07 -23.10 -11.66
CA ARG A 520 -29.55 -23.20 -11.60
C ARG A 520 -30.09 -22.61 -10.29
N THR A 521 -29.43 -22.83 -9.16
CA THR A 521 -29.88 -22.29 -7.86
C THR A 521 -29.83 -20.78 -7.82
N LEU A 522 -28.85 -20.17 -8.51
CA LEU A 522 -28.65 -18.73 -8.63
C LEU A 522 -29.40 -18.10 -9.82
N GLY A 523 -30.07 -18.93 -10.64
CA GLY A 523 -30.81 -18.51 -11.83
C GLY A 523 -29.97 -18.47 -13.11
N VAL A 524 -28.67 -18.77 -13.05
CA VAL A 524 -27.79 -18.85 -14.22
C VAL A 524 -28.03 -20.18 -14.94
N THR A 525 -28.39 -20.10 -16.21
CA THR A 525 -28.59 -21.27 -17.04
C THR A 525 -27.35 -21.57 -17.85
N ILE A 526 -26.77 -22.76 -17.66
CA ILE A 526 -25.67 -23.28 -18.45
C ILE A 526 -26.17 -24.49 -19.24
N SER A 527 -26.42 -24.30 -20.54
CA SER A 527 -27.18 -25.24 -21.37
C SER A 527 -26.32 -26.37 -21.94
N ALA A 528 -25.01 -26.14 -22.10
CA ALA A 528 -24.12 -27.10 -22.75
C ALA A 528 -22.96 -27.51 -21.83
N ALA A 529 -22.45 -28.72 -22.05
CA ALA A 529 -21.15 -29.11 -21.47
C ALA A 529 -20.03 -28.22 -22.01
N PRO A 530 -19.00 -27.90 -21.18
CA PRO A 530 -17.88 -27.07 -21.64
C PRO A 530 -17.06 -27.80 -22.70
N ARG A 531 -16.59 -27.06 -23.69
CA ARG A 531 -15.51 -27.55 -24.53
C ARG A 531 -14.20 -27.57 -23.74
N ILE A 532 -13.67 -28.75 -23.47
CA ILE A 532 -12.44 -28.93 -22.69
C ILE A 532 -11.23 -28.97 -23.63
N ILE A 533 -10.24 -28.11 -23.36
CA ILE A 533 -8.93 -28.10 -24.00
C ILE A 533 -7.92 -28.58 -22.95
N PRO A 534 -7.42 -29.83 -23.08
CA PRO A 534 -6.59 -30.47 -22.06
C PRO A 534 -5.18 -29.89 -22.02
N PHE A 535 -4.45 -30.13 -20.90
CA PHE A 535 -3.07 -29.67 -20.69
C PHE A 535 -2.11 -30.13 -21.79
N ALA A 536 -2.31 -31.29 -22.38
CA ALA A 536 -1.48 -31.82 -23.47
C ALA A 536 -1.31 -30.83 -24.64
N HIS A 537 -2.35 -30.04 -24.91
CA HIS A 537 -2.37 -29.00 -25.95
C HIS A 537 -1.94 -27.63 -25.45
N MET A 538 -1.93 -27.40 -24.10
CA MET A 538 -1.73 -26.08 -23.48
C MET A 538 -0.62 -26.05 -22.43
N GLN A 539 0.56 -26.62 -22.78
CA GLN A 539 1.71 -26.66 -21.87
C GLN A 539 2.46 -25.32 -21.82
N PRO A 540 2.45 -24.57 -20.69
CA PRO A 540 3.08 -23.25 -20.60
C PRO A 540 4.60 -23.21 -20.78
N ASN A 541 5.27 -24.36 -20.66
CA ASN A 541 6.73 -24.45 -20.78
C ASN A 541 7.20 -24.66 -22.22
N ARG A 542 6.30 -24.79 -23.20
CA ARG A 542 6.70 -24.90 -24.60
C ARG A 542 7.07 -23.53 -25.18
N PRO A 543 8.11 -23.42 -26.02
CA PRO A 543 8.54 -22.14 -26.59
C PRO A 543 7.42 -21.38 -27.33
N ASN A 544 6.55 -22.09 -28.03
CA ASN A 544 5.47 -21.53 -28.84
C ASN A 544 4.12 -21.47 -28.10
N TRP A 545 4.07 -21.72 -26.79
CA TRP A 545 2.82 -21.80 -26.05
C TRP A 545 1.95 -20.54 -26.19
N ARG A 546 2.55 -19.35 -26.18
CA ARG A 546 1.81 -18.08 -26.30
C ARG A 546 1.07 -17.98 -27.64
N GLN A 547 1.68 -18.45 -28.71
CA GLN A 547 1.09 -18.45 -30.05
C GLN A 547 -0.05 -19.48 -30.14
N GLU A 548 0.18 -20.70 -29.61
CA GLU A 548 -0.82 -21.75 -29.56
C GLU A 548 -2.03 -21.34 -28.74
N PHE A 549 -1.78 -20.72 -27.56
CA PHE A 549 -2.84 -20.19 -26.70
C PHE A 549 -3.66 -19.10 -27.41
N SER A 550 -3.00 -18.19 -28.13
CA SER A 550 -3.66 -17.15 -28.93
C SER A 550 -4.52 -17.75 -30.04
N LYS A 551 -3.98 -18.72 -30.80
CA LYS A 551 -4.73 -19.43 -31.86
C LYS A 551 -5.98 -20.09 -31.31
N GLN A 552 -5.87 -20.76 -30.15
CA GLN A 552 -6.98 -21.41 -29.48
C GLN A 552 -8.06 -20.41 -29.03
N LEU A 553 -7.64 -19.27 -28.48
CA LEU A 553 -8.60 -18.23 -28.10
C LEU A 553 -9.28 -17.58 -29.30
N CYS A 554 -8.57 -17.35 -30.42
CA CYS A 554 -9.16 -16.89 -31.69
C CYS A 554 -10.20 -17.89 -32.19
N TYR A 555 -9.85 -19.19 -32.23
CA TYR A 555 -10.78 -20.23 -32.62
C TYR A 555 -12.05 -20.23 -31.74
N LEU A 556 -11.93 -20.09 -30.41
CA LEU A 556 -13.07 -20.03 -29.50
C LEU A 556 -13.91 -18.76 -29.71
N ARG A 557 -13.27 -17.59 -29.92
CA ARG A 557 -13.97 -16.35 -30.27
C ARG A 557 -14.79 -16.49 -31.57
N ASP A 558 -14.18 -17.02 -32.61
CA ASP A 558 -14.80 -17.17 -33.92
C ASP A 558 -15.97 -18.15 -33.89
N ASN A 559 -15.91 -19.14 -32.97
CA ASN A 559 -17.04 -20.02 -32.66
C ASN A 559 -18.01 -19.43 -31.61
N LYS A 560 -18.01 -18.11 -31.39
CA LYS A 560 -18.94 -17.38 -30.50
C LYS A 560 -18.94 -17.91 -29.06
N THR A 561 -17.80 -18.34 -28.54
CA THR A 561 -17.66 -18.73 -27.14
C THR A 561 -17.86 -17.52 -26.25
N GLU A 562 -18.83 -17.54 -25.34
CA GLU A 562 -19.25 -16.44 -24.50
C GLU A 562 -18.25 -16.19 -23.37
N ILE A 563 -17.67 -17.24 -22.79
CA ILE A 563 -16.67 -17.15 -21.73
C ILE A 563 -15.74 -18.36 -21.75
N VAL A 564 -14.47 -18.13 -21.45
CA VAL A 564 -13.45 -19.18 -21.30
C VAL A 564 -12.95 -19.22 -19.86
N ILE A 565 -13.10 -20.36 -19.22
CA ILE A 565 -12.47 -20.64 -17.93
C ILE A 565 -11.06 -21.12 -18.19
N VAL A 566 -10.06 -20.46 -17.60
CA VAL A 566 -8.66 -20.85 -17.75
C VAL A 566 -8.13 -21.35 -16.41
N VAL A 567 -7.79 -22.63 -16.33
CA VAL A 567 -7.20 -23.24 -15.14
C VAL A 567 -5.69 -23.01 -15.20
N ILE A 568 -5.17 -22.28 -14.22
CA ILE A 568 -3.75 -21.88 -14.15
C ILE A 568 -3.05 -22.54 -12.96
N PRO A 569 -1.75 -22.81 -13.04
CA PRO A 569 -0.96 -23.32 -11.92
C PRO A 569 -1.01 -22.37 -10.69
N ASP A 570 -0.76 -22.93 -9.51
CA ASP A 570 -0.70 -22.14 -8.26
C ASP A 570 0.48 -21.19 -8.20
N GLN A 571 1.57 -21.53 -8.87
CA GLN A 571 2.81 -20.75 -8.96
C GLN A 571 3.14 -20.44 -10.43
N GLY A 572 3.93 -19.39 -10.66
CA GLY A 572 4.32 -18.94 -12.00
C GLY A 572 3.53 -17.74 -12.51
N ASP A 573 4.02 -17.14 -13.60
CA ASP A 573 3.53 -15.84 -14.14
C ASP A 573 2.66 -16.02 -15.39
N ILE A 574 1.84 -17.08 -15.43
CA ILE A 574 0.95 -17.36 -16.57
C ILE A 574 -0.23 -16.38 -16.62
N TYR A 575 -0.72 -15.94 -15.46
CA TYR A 575 -1.88 -15.07 -15.37
C TYR A 575 -1.78 -13.78 -16.20
N PRO A 576 -0.66 -12.99 -16.13
CA PRO A 576 -0.48 -11.81 -16.97
C PRO A 576 -0.61 -12.14 -18.45
N MET A 577 0.05 -13.17 -18.90
CA MET A 577 0.05 -13.57 -20.31
C MET A 577 -1.35 -14.00 -20.81
N VAL A 578 -2.09 -14.78 -19.99
CA VAL A 578 -3.49 -15.14 -20.30
C VAL A 578 -4.32 -13.86 -20.48
N LYS A 579 -4.18 -12.90 -19.57
CA LYS A 579 -4.96 -11.65 -19.62
C LYS A 579 -4.56 -10.72 -20.75
N GLN A 580 -3.28 -10.58 -21.02
CA GLN A 580 -2.78 -9.82 -22.17
C GLN A 580 -3.32 -10.41 -23.48
N THR A 581 -3.16 -11.71 -23.69
CA THR A 581 -3.60 -12.36 -24.93
C THR A 581 -5.13 -12.33 -25.09
N ALA A 582 -5.87 -12.68 -24.05
CA ALA A 582 -7.33 -12.75 -24.13
C ALA A 582 -7.99 -11.37 -24.28
N GLU A 583 -7.50 -10.36 -23.54
CA GLU A 583 -8.19 -9.06 -23.42
C GLU A 583 -7.64 -8.01 -24.39
N LEU A 584 -6.31 -8.02 -24.70
CA LEU A 584 -5.71 -7.05 -25.61
C LEU A 584 -5.56 -7.55 -27.06
N SER A 585 -5.28 -8.84 -27.26
CA SER A 585 -4.99 -9.37 -28.59
C SER A 585 -6.22 -10.01 -29.24
N VAL A 586 -7.03 -10.75 -28.47
CA VAL A 586 -8.15 -11.55 -29.04
C VAL A 586 -9.52 -10.91 -28.81
N GLY A 587 -9.74 -10.30 -27.63
CA GLY A 587 -11.03 -9.72 -27.26
C GLY A 587 -12.06 -10.75 -26.81
N ILE A 588 -11.66 -11.76 -26.01
CA ILE A 588 -12.53 -12.80 -25.46
C ILE A 588 -12.59 -12.76 -23.92
N LEU A 589 -13.78 -12.96 -23.36
CA LEU A 589 -13.94 -12.98 -21.91
C LEU A 589 -13.30 -14.23 -21.29
N THR A 590 -12.50 -14.02 -20.24
CA THR A 590 -11.88 -15.13 -19.52
C THR A 590 -12.10 -15.04 -18.01
N GLN A 591 -12.21 -16.20 -17.35
CA GLN A 591 -12.15 -16.34 -15.89
C GLN A 591 -11.04 -17.32 -15.53
N CYS A 592 -9.95 -16.81 -14.94
CA CYS A 592 -8.86 -17.66 -14.44
C CYS A 592 -9.24 -18.28 -13.09
N ILE A 593 -8.86 -19.54 -12.90
CA ILE A 593 -9.04 -20.31 -11.66
C ILE A 593 -7.71 -21.03 -11.38
N LYS A 594 -7.20 -20.93 -10.15
CA LYS A 594 -6.00 -21.67 -9.74
C LYS A 594 -6.31 -23.17 -9.56
N SER A 595 -5.38 -24.04 -9.92
CA SER A 595 -5.54 -25.50 -9.78
C SER A 595 -5.87 -25.92 -8.35
N LYS A 596 -5.26 -25.28 -7.34
CA LYS A 596 -5.60 -25.49 -5.94
C LYS A 596 -7.08 -25.25 -5.62
N THR A 597 -7.72 -24.31 -6.29
CA THR A 597 -9.14 -24.04 -6.15
C THR A 597 -9.99 -25.18 -6.73
N MET A 598 -9.54 -25.78 -7.84
CA MET A 598 -10.19 -26.96 -8.44
C MET A 598 -10.20 -28.17 -7.49
N TYR A 599 -9.09 -28.42 -6.79
CA TYR A 599 -9.01 -29.52 -5.80
C TYR A 599 -9.87 -29.29 -4.54
N LYS A 600 -10.10 -28.04 -4.17
CA LYS A 600 -10.84 -27.65 -2.96
C LYS A 600 -12.21 -27.09 -3.27
N MET A 601 -12.80 -27.51 -4.39
CA MET A 601 -14.10 -27.04 -4.84
C MET A 601 -15.19 -27.36 -3.82
N ASN A 602 -15.99 -26.35 -3.51
CA ASN A 602 -17.19 -26.46 -2.69
C ASN A 602 -18.26 -25.49 -3.22
N PRO A 603 -19.54 -25.66 -2.84
CA PRO A 603 -20.64 -24.83 -3.33
C PRO A 603 -20.41 -23.32 -3.17
N ALA A 604 -19.78 -22.87 -2.06
CA ALA A 604 -19.50 -21.46 -1.83
C ALA A 604 -18.44 -20.91 -2.81
N THR A 605 -17.44 -21.73 -3.16
CA THR A 605 -16.42 -21.36 -4.15
C THR A 605 -17.05 -21.25 -5.55
N VAL A 606 -17.88 -22.22 -5.94
CA VAL A 606 -18.61 -22.20 -7.22
C VAL A 606 -19.52 -20.98 -7.27
N GLY A 607 -20.27 -20.69 -6.19
CA GLY A 607 -21.11 -19.51 -6.08
C GLY A 607 -20.33 -18.20 -6.29
N ASN A 608 -19.16 -18.05 -5.68
CA ASN A 608 -18.31 -16.87 -5.87
C ASN A 608 -17.74 -16.77 -7.32
N ILE A 609 -17.54 -17.88 -8.00
CA ILE A 609 -17.16 -17.87 -9.43
C ILE A 609 -18.35 -17.40 -10.26
N LEU A 610 -19.55 -17.93 -9.99
CA LEU A 610 -20.78 -17.57 -10.71
C LEU A 610 -21.17 -16.10 -10.53
N LEU A 611 -20.96 -15.51 -9.36
CA LEU A 611 -21.10 -14.06 -9.14
C LEU A 611 -20.25 -13.24 -10.13
N LYS A 612 -18.99 -13.64 -10.31
CA LYS A 612 -18.05 -12.97 -11.24
C LYS A 612 -18.42 -13.23 -12.71
N VAL A 613 -18.83 -14.44 -13.02
CA VAL A 613 -19.21 -14.84 -14.37
C VAL A 613 -20.46 -14.08 -14.80
N ASN A 614 -21.49 -14.05 -13.96
CA ASN A 614 -22.72 -13.31 -14.22
C ASN A 614 -22.45 -11.83 -14.52
N SER A 615 -21.66 -11.17 -13.64
CA SER A 615 -21.29 -9.76 -13.83
C SER A 615 -20.47 -9.51 -15.11
N LYS A 616 -19.59 -10.44 -15.52
CA LYS A 616 -18.81 -10.32 -16.76
C LYS A 616 -19.70 -10.47 -18.01
N LEU A 617 -20.78 -11.19 -17.89
CA LEU A 617 -21.78 -11.38 -18.95
C LEU A 617 -22.92 -10.36 -18.87
N ASN A 618 -22.69 -9.22 -18.22
CA ASN A 618 -23.64 -8.11 -18.03
C ASN A 618 -24.90 -8.49 -17.24
N GLY A 619 -24.82 -9.50 -16.37
CA GLY A 619 -25.89 -9.84 -15.44
C GLY A 619 -25.89 -8.95 -14.20
N LEU A 620 -27.05 -8.83 -13.58
CA LEU A 620 -27.28 -8.09 -12.35
C LEU A 620 -27.52 -9.08 -11.20
N ASN A 621 -26.58 -9.15 -10.24
CA ASN A 621 -26.70 -10.10 -9.14
C ASN A 621 -27.81 -9.70 -8.16
N HIS A 622 -27.79 -8.46 -7.68
CA HIS A 622 -28.75 -7.85 -6.75
C HIS A 622 -28.69 -6.33 -6.85
N LYS A 623 -29.60 -5.65 -6.19
CA LYS A 623 -29.63 -4.20 -6.03
C LYS A 623 -29.94 -3.83 -4.57
N ILE A 624 -29.80 -2.58 -4.20
CA ILE A 624 -30.28 -2.05 -2.94
C ILE A 624 -31.82 -1.96 -3.01
N GLY A 625 -32.48 -2.58 -2.06
CA GLY A 625 -33.94 -2.49 -1.93
C GLY A 625 -34.39 -1.11 -1.45
N GLY A 626 -35.57 -0.71 -1.85
CA GLY A 626 -36.12 0.59 -1.44
C GLY A 626 -35.43 1.83 -2.02
N ARG A 627 -34.64 1.68 -3.06
CA ARG A 627 -33.87 2.71 -3.78
C ARG A 627 -33.43 3.88 -2.90
N PRO A 628 -32.12 3.98 -2.54
CA PRO A 628 -31.62 5.06 -1.68
C PRO A 628 -32.05 6.45 -2.17
N LYS A 629 -32.38 7.36 -1.27
CA LYS A 629 -32.85 8.72 -1.59
C LYS A 629 -31.93 9.43 -2.60
N LEU A 630 -30.62 9.31 -2.41
CA LEU A 630 -29.60 9.92 -3.29
C LEU A 630 -29.49 9.26 -4.68
N LEU A 631 -30.14 8.13 -4.90
CA LEU A 631 -30.25 7.46 -6.20
C LEU A 631 -31.67 7.54 -6.79
N ALA A 632 -32.58 8.34 -6.21
CA ALA A 632 -33.94 8.51 -6.69
C ALA A 632 -33.99 9.15 -8.09
N SER A 633 -33.13 10.13 -8.34
CA SER A 633 -32.90 10.73 -9.67
C SER A 633 -31.81 9.97 -10.41
N PRO A 634 -31.69 10.14 -11.75
CA PRO A 634 -30.58 9.58 -12.52
C PRO A 634 -29.22 10.01 -11.98
N ALA A 635 -28.48 9.10 -11.40
CA ALA A 635 -27.18 9.37 -10.79
C ALA A 635 -26.09 8.49 -11.38
N MET A 636 -24.93 9.06 -11.68
CA MET A 636 -23.74 8.32 -12.07
C MET A 636 -22.76 8.29 -10.88
N ILE A 637 -22.42 7.06 -10.44
CA ILE A 637 -21.48 6.85 -9.36
C ILE A 637 -20.15 6.52 -9.96
N MET A 638 -19.12 7.30 -9.61
CA MET A 638 -17.76 7.14 -10.13
C MET A 638 -16.78 6.84 -9.00
N GLY A 639 -15.80 6.02 -9.30
CA GLY A 639 -14.65 5.77 -8.44
C GLY A 639 -13.35 6.00 -9.22
N ALA A 640 -12.34 6.57 -8.58
CA ALA A 640 -11.05 6.81 -9.20
C ALA A 640 -9.90 6.46 -8.26
N ASP A 641 -8.83 5.89 -8.84
CA ASP A 641 -7.60 5.53 -8.12
C ASP A 641 -6.38 5.71 -9.04
N VAL A 642 -5.25 6.10 -8.45
CA VAL A 642 -3.96 6.18 -9.14
C VAL A 642 -2.95 5.27 -8.44
N THR A 643 -2.39 4.33 -9.19
CA THR A 643 -1.33 3.45 -8.68
C THR A 643 0.04 3.90 -9.19
N HIS A 644 1.03 3.91 -8.31
CA HIS A 644 2.39 4.28 -8.65
C HIS A 644 3.33 3.07 -8.70
N PRO A 645 4.39 3.13 -9.54
CA PRO A 645 5.45 2.13 -9.51
C PRO A 645 6.21 2.15 -8.18
N SER A 646 6.93 1.07 -7.89
CA SER A 646 7.83 1.03 -6.73
C SER A 646 8.91 2.11 -6.84
N PRO A 647 9.43 2.66 -5.72
CA PRO A 647 10.39 3.76 -5.74
C PRO A 647 11.68 3.50 -6.53
N ASP A 648 12.05 2.23 -6.68
CA ASP A 648 13.19 1.74 -7.45
C ASP A 648 12.91 1.59 -8.95
N GLN A 649 11.64 1.66 -9.36
CA GLN A 649 11.19 1.53 -10.75
C GLN A 649 10.82 2.91 -11.30
N THR A 650 11.82 3.67 -11.76
CA THR A 650 11.61 5.03 -12.27
C THR A 650 11.05 5.08 -13.69
N ASN A 651 11.24 4.00 -14.46
CA ASN A 651 10.85 3.92 -15.86
C ASN A 651 9.45 3.34 -16.10
N ILE A 652 8.72 2.98 -15.03
CA ILE A 652 7.37 2.46 -15.14
C ILE A 652 6.38 3.60 -14.88
N PRO A 653 5.39 3.84 -15.76
CA PRO A 653 4.41 4.88 -15.55
C PRO A 653 3.47 4.62 -14.38
N SER A 654 2.86 5.68 -13.85
CA SER A 654 1.68 5.60 -13.00
C SER A 654 0.46 5.20 -13.84
N VAL A 655 -0.51 4.55 -13.20
CA VAL A 655 -1.77 4.18 -13.86
C VAL A 655 -2.91 4.85 -13.12
N ALA A 656 -3.61 5.74 -13.82
CA ALA A 656 -4.88 6.30 -13.39
C ALA A 656 -6.03 5.43 -13.90
N ALA A 657 -6.99 5.09 -13.05
CA ALA A 657 -8.16 4.32 -13.42
C ALA A 657 -9.43 4.93 -12.85
N VAL A 658 -10.48 4.95 -13.68
CA VAL A 658 -11.79 5.49 -13.32
C VAL A 658 -12.85 4.44 -13.68
N SER A 659 -13.70 4.11 -12.71
CA SER A 659 -14.91 3.33 -12.89
C SER A 659 -16.12 4.26 -12.85
N ALA A 660 -17.15 3.96 -13.63
CA ALA A 660 -18.41 4.69 -13.61
C ALA A 660 -19.59 3.73 -13.76
N SER A 661 -20.63 3.91 -12.94
CA SER A 661 -21.86 3.15 -13.09
C SER A 661 -22.56 3.48 -14.41
N HIS A 662 -23.25 2.48 -14.99
CA HIS A 662 -24.03 2.66 -16.22
C HIS A 662 -25.42 2.02 -16.13
N ASP A 663 -25.93 1.88 -14.91
CA ASP A 663 -27.27 1.41 -14.60
C ASP A 663 -27.89 2.24 -13.46
N ALA A 664 -29.21 2.21 -13.36
CA ALA A 664 -29.97 2.98 -12.37
C ALA A 664 -29.77 2.47 -10.92
N ASN A 665 -29.16 1.31 -10.72
CA ASN A 665 -28.97 0.68 -9.41
C ASN A 665 -27.58 0.89 -8.83
N GLY A 666 -26.64 1.50 -9.58
CA GLY A 666 -25.24 1.65 -9.18
C GLY A 666 -24.49 0.34 -9.01
N PHE A 667 -24.86 -0.71 -9.77
CA PHE A 667 -24.27 -2.04 -9.68
C PHE A 667 -23.33 -2.37 -10.84
N MET A 668 -23.68 -1.96 -12.05
CA MET A 668 -22.90 -2.23 -13.27
C MET A 668 -21.93 -1.09 -13.54
N TYR A 669 -20.66 -1.41 -13.73
CA TYR A 669 -19.60 -0.42 -13.91
C TYR A 669 -18.81 -0.66 -15.19
N ASN A 670 -18.59 0.42 -15.93
CA ASN A 670 -17.57 0.50 -16.97
C ASN A 670 -16.29 1.09 -16.41
N MET A 671 -15.13 0.60 -16.86
CA MET A 671 -13.83 1.01 -16.35
C MET A 671 -12.94 1.50 -17.47
N MET A 672 -12.28 2.64 -17.24
CA MET A 672 -11.26 3.19 -18.14
C MET A 672 -9.98 3.45 -17.36
N TRP A 673 -8.84 3.36 -18.03
CA TRP A 673 -7.55 3.64 -17.44
C TRP A 673 -6.63 4.36 -18.42
N ARG A 674 -5.63 5.09 -17.85
CA ARG A 674 -4.60 5.82 -18.60
C ARG A 674 -3.24 5.63 -17.94
N LEU A 675 -2.21 5.66 -18.76
CA LEU A 675 -0.84 5.78 -18.31
C LEU A 675 -0.50 7.27 -18.18
N GLN A 676 0.22 7.61 -17.13
CA GLN A 676 0.65 8.99 -16.86
C GLN A 676 2.03 9.00 -16.21
N PRO A 677 2.72 10.15 -16.12
CA PRO A 677 4.06 10.24 -15.55
C PRO A 677 4.17 9.59 -14.18
N ALA A 678 5.31 8.96 -13.92
CA ALA A 678 5.56 8.27 -12.64
C ALA A 678 5.42 9.24 -11.46
N LYS A 679 4.66 8.84 -10.44
CA LYS A 679 4.36 9.62 -9.21
C LYS A 679 3.41 10.81 -9.39
N MET A 680 2.81 10.99 -10.54
CA MET A 680 1.74 11.96 -10.74
C MET A 680 0.46 11.43 -10.10
N GLU A 681 -0.10 12.16 -9.11
CA GLU A 681 -1.33 11.78 -8.40
C GLU A 681 -2.59 12.29 -9.10
N ILE A 682 -2.54 13.47 -9.71
CA ILE A 682 -3.66 14.06 -10.46
C ILE A 682 -3.93 13.22 -11.72
N ILE A 683 -5.19 12.98 -12.04
CA ILE A 683 -5.60 12.26 -13.24
C ILE A 683 -5.61 13.24 -14.42
N GLU A 684 -4.58 13.19 -15.27
CA GLU A 684 -4.38 14.16 -16.34
C GLU A 684 -5.48 14.10 -17.41
N ASP A 685 -5.90 12.90 -17.82
CA ASP A 685 -6.90 12.70 -18.90
C ASP A 685 -8.33 12.50 -18.37
N LEU A 686 -8.64 13.05 -17.17
CA LEU A 686 -9.94 12.84 -16.54
C LEU A 686 -11.09 13.40 -17.38
N GLN A 687 -10.90 14.52 -18.06
CA GLN A 687 -11.94 15.12 -18.90
C GLN A 687 -12.39 14.15 -20.00
N ALA A 688 -11.46 13.58 -20.76
CA ALA A 688 -11.78 12.65 -21.83
C ALA A 688 -12.41 11.35 -21.31
N ILE A 689 -11.92 10.87 -20.16
CA ILE A 689 -12.50 9.69 -19.49
C ILE A 689 -13.95 9.96 -19.11
N VAL A 690 -14.26 11.10 -18.47
CA VAL A 690 -15.62 11.45 -18.03
C VAL A 690 -16.55 11.65 -19.23
N VAL A 691 -16.10 12.28 -20.31
CA VAL A 691 -16.87 12.39 -21.56
C VAL A 691 -17.28 11.01 -22.07
N ALA A 692 -16.33 10.07 -22.12
CA ALA A 692 -16.60 8.72 -22.61
C ALA A 692 -17.58 7.96 -21.67
N GLN A 693 -17.41 8.12 -20.36
CA GLN A 693 -18.30 7.49 -19.37
C GLN A 693 -19.72 8.06 -19.42
N LEU A 694 -19.89 9.38 -19.58
CA LEU A 694 -21.20 10.03 -19.74
C LEU A 694 -21.92 9.56 -21.00
N LYS A 695 -21.19 9.45 -22.13
CA LYS A 695 -21.74 8.89 -23.37
C LYS A 695 -22.19 7.45 -23.20
N TYR A 696 -21.39 6.64 -22.52
CA TYR A 696 -21.70 5.24 -22.24
C TYR A 696 -22.90 5.09 -21.29
N PHE A 697 -22.99 5.93 -20.26
CA PHE A 697 -24.15 5.98 -19.37
C PHE A 697 -25.43 6.28 -20.15
N PHE A 698 -25.41 7.33 -21.00
CA PHE A 698 -26.55 7.68 -21.84
C PHE A 698 -26.94 6.57 -22.82
N GLN A 699 -25.95 5.92 -23.43
CA GLN A 699 -26.18 4.79 -24.32
C GLN A 699 -26.92 3.64 -23.63
N LYS A 700 -26.61 3.37 -22.36
CA LYS A 700 -27.18 2.26 -21.58
C LYS A 700 -28.52 2.61 -20.91
N THR A 701 -28.64 3.80 -20.39
CA THR A 701 -29.81 4.22 -19.57
C THR A 701 -30.82 5.08 -20.33
N ARG A 702 -30.43 5.64 -21.48
CA ARG A 702 -31.20 6.61 -22.28
C ARG A 702 -31.52 7.92 -21.57
N CYS A 703 -30.90 8.20 -20.42
CA CYS A 703 -31.01 9.44 -19.68
C CYS A 703 -29.63 10.05 -19.35
N LYS A 704 -29.59 11.34 -19.07
CA LYS A 704 -28.37 12.01 -18.58
C LYS A 704 -28.36 11.91 -17.06
N PRO A 705 -27.19 11.71 -16.42
CA PRO A 705 -27.11 11.84 -14.96
C PRO A 705 -27.42 13.28 -14.53
N GLU A 706 -28.28 13.45 -13.57
CA GLU A 706 -28.56 14.71 -12.90
C GLU A 706 -27.55 14.98 -11.79
N THR A 707 -27.00 13.89 -11.23
CA THR A 707 -25.99 13.92 -10.16
C THR A 707 -24.80 13.00 -10.50
N ILE A 708 -23.60 13.45 -10.12
CA ILE A 708 -22.35 12.70 -10.21
C ILE A 708 -21.75 12.57 -8.80
N TYR A 709 -21.67 11.34 -8.28
CA TYR A 709 -20.98 11.03 -7.04
C TYR A 709 -19.57 10.52 -7.39
N PHE A 710 -18.53 11.28 -7.00
CA PHE A 710 -17.15 10.97 -7.35
C PHE A 710 -16.34 10.59 -6.10
N PHE A 711 -15.94 9.33 -5.99
CA PHE A 711 -15.15 8.76 -4.90
C PHE A 711 -13.68 8.59 -5.33
N ARG A 712 -12.79 9.42 -4.82
CA ARG A 712 -11.37 9.51 -5.20
C ARG A 712 -10.46 8.87 -4.14
N ASP A 713 -9.86 7.70 -4.42
CA ASP A 713 -8.92 7.04 -3.49
C ASP A 713 -7.49 7.57 -3.65
N GLY A 714 -6.74 7.55 -2.56
CA GLY A 714 -5.28 7.73 -2.54
C GLY A 714 -4.78 9.15 -2.26
N VAL A 715 -5.63 10.16 -2.20
CA VAL A 715 -5.24 11.56 -2.00
C VAL A 715 -4.92 11.86 -0.55
N SER A 716 -3.77 12.49 -0.28
CA SER A 716 -3.40 13.00 1.06
C SER A 716 -4.01 14.37 1.33
N GLU A 717 -4.22 14.72 2.61
CA GLU A 717 -4.83 16.00 3.02
C GLU A 717 -4.09 17.22 2.43
N GLY A 718 -2.76 17.18 2.37
CA GLY A 718 -1.97 18.27 1.76
C GLY A 718 -2.14 18.42 0.23
N GLN A 719 -2.84 17.49 -0.42
CA GLN A 719 -3.09 17.52 -1.88
C GLN A 719 -4.56 17.82 -2.22
N PHE A 720 -5.44 17.98 -1.23
CA PHE A 720 -6.88 18.15 -1.45
C PHE A 720 -7.20 19.29 -2.40
N ASN A 721 -6.70 20.48 -2.13
CA ASN A 721 -6.97 21.66 -2.95
C ASN A 721 -6.48 21.50 -4.38
N GLN A 722 -5.30 20.90 -4.56
CA GLN A 722 -4.71 20.70 -5.88
C GLN A 722 -5.49 19.67 -6.71
N VAL A 723 -5.86 18.54 -6.08
CA VAL A 723 -6.66 17.50 -6.74
C VAL A 723 -8.07 18.01 -7.03
N LEU A 724 -8.71 18.65 -6.06
CA LEU A 724 -10.05 19.20 -6.25
C LEU A 724 -10.08 20.20 -7.43
N SER A 725 -9.17 21.18 -7.43
CA SER A 725 -9.13 22.20 -8.50
C SER A 725 -8.95 21.55 -9.87
N ALA A 726 -8.04 20.61 -10.02
CA ALA A 726 -7.76 19.98 -11.31
C ALA A 726 -8.90 19.02 -11.75
N GLU A 727 -9.28 18.10 -10.87
CA GLU A 727 -10.20 17.00 -11.22
C GLU A 727 -11.66 17.47 -11.29
N LEU A 728 -12.11 18.36 -10.39
CA LEU A 728 -13.46 18.95 -10.47
C LEU A 728 -13.62 19.81 -11.73
N THR A 729 -12.61 20.61 -12.08
CA THR A 729 -12.60 21.38 -13.33
C THR A 729 -12.70 20.46 -14.55
N ALA A 730 -11.94 19.34 -14.57
CA ALA A 730 -11.99 18.37 -15.65
C ALA A 730 -13.38 17.71 -15.79
N ILE A 731 -14.05 17.37 -14.68
CA ILE A 731 -15.42 16.81 -14.70
C ILE A 731 -16.41 17.83 -15.25
N ARG A 732 -16.35 19.09 -14.79
CA ARG A 732 -17.22 20.17 -15.29
C ARG A 732 -17.00 20.49 -16.78
N GLN A 733 -15.72 20.48 -17.20
CA GLN A 733 -15.39 20.66 -18.61
C GLN A 733 -15.91 19.51 -19.49
N ALA A 734 -15.82 18.27 -19.00
CA ALA A 734 -16.39 17.12 -19.68
C ALA A 734 -17.89 17.25 -19.92
N CYS A 735 -18.64 17.72 -18.91
CA CYS A 735 -20.07 17.98 -19.04
C CYS A 735 -20.35 19.07 -20.09
N ARG A 736 -19.63 20.19 -20.02
CA ARG A 736 -19.78 21.30 -20.99
C ARG A 736 -19.40 20.88 -22.42
N THR A 737 -18.41 20.03 -22.60
CA THR A 737 -18.03 19.49 -23.92
C THR A 737 -19.16 18.73 -24.59
N LEU A 738 -20.04 18.10 -23.81
CA LEU A 738 -21.24 17.42 -24.33
C LEU A 738 -22.39 18.37 -24.63
N ASN A 739 -22.61 19.37 -23.76
CA ASN A 739 -23.59 20.43 -23.94
C ASN A 739 -23.28 21.56 -22.92
N GLU A 740 -23.20 22.81 -23.38
CA GLU A 740 -22.86 23.97 -22.52
C GLU A 740 -23.81 24.16 -21.33
N ASN A 741 -25.08 23.80 -21.51
CA ASN A 741 -26.12 23.88 -20.47
C ASN A 741 -26.19 22.65 -19.57
N TYR A 742 -25.38 21.61 -19.83
CA TYR A 742 -25.40 20.42 -19.01
C TYR A 742 -24.51 20.62 -17.77
N LYS A 743 -25.16 20.81 -16.62
CA LYS A 743 -24.54 21.11 -15.34
C LYS A 743 -25.11 20.17 -14.26
N PRO A 744 -24.74 18.87 -14.28
CA PRO A 744 -25.16 17.96 -13.21
C PRO A 744 -24.56 18.41 -11.87
N GLY A 745 -25.27 18.15 -10.77
CA GLY A 745 -24.73 18.36 -9.44
C GLY A 745 -23.57 17.36 -9.16
N ILE A 746 -22.42 17.84 -8.68
CA ILE A 746 -21.25 17.02 -8.37
C ILE A 746 -21.04 16.97 -6.87
N THR A 747 -20.91 15.76 -6.34
CA THR A 747 -20.46 15.51 -4.96
C THR A 747 -19.12 14.77 -5.03
N PHE A 748 -18.05 15.40 -4.52
CA PHE A 748 -16.70 14.91 -4.62
C PHE A 748 -16.16 14.51 -3.24
N LEU A 749 -15.91 13.21 -3.03
CA LEU A 749 -15.36 12.64 -1.80
C LEU A 749 -13.97 12.07 -2.02
N VAL A 750 -13.08 12.31 -1.07
CA VAL A 750 -11.81 11.57 -0.97
C VAL A 750 -11.98 10.36 -0.07
N VAL A 751 -11.45 9.23 -0.49
CA VAL A 751 -11.49 7.94 0.20
C VAL A 751 -10.09 7.61 0.70
N GLN A 752 -9.90 7.52 2.02
CA GLN A 752 -8.61 7.25 2.62
C GLN A 752 -8.67 5.98 3.47
N LYS A 753 -8.01 4.92 3.02
CA LYS A 753 -7.90 3.65 3.75
C LYS A 753 -6.53 3.44 4.42
N ARG A 754 -5.51 4.15 3.95
CA ARG A 754 -4.11 3.94 4.36
C ARG A 754 -3.71 4.78 5.58
N HIS A 755 -4.63 4.97 6.53
CA HIS A 755 -4.38 5.62 7.82
C HIS A 755 -4.19 4.60 8.95
N HIS A 756 -3.79 5.09 10.13
CA HIS A 756 -3.46 4.27 11.28
C HIS A 756 -4.49 4.31 12.42
N THR A 757 -5.62 5.00 12.25
CA THR A 757 -6.74 5.00 13.22
C THR A 757 -7.37 3.61 13.31
N ARG A 758 -7.59 3.14 14.54
CA ARG A 758 -8.23 1.84 14.86
C ARG A 758 -9.30 2.04 15.92
N PHE A 759 -10.37 1.27 15.79
CA PHE A 759 -11.50 1.26 16.73
C PHE A 759 -11.49 -0.02 17.54
N PHE A 760 -11.71 0.11 18.83
CA PHE A 760 -11.83 -0.99 19.78
C PHE A 760 -13.17 -0.85 20.50
N PRO A 761 -14.06 -1.87 20.48
CA PRO A 761 -15.30 -1.82 21.24
C PRO A 761 -14.96 -1.75 22.73
N LYS A 762 -15.59 -0.81 23.44
CA LYS A 762 -15.40 -0.67 24.90
C LYS A 762 -16.14 -1.76 25.66
N ASN A 763 -17.33 -2.13 25.18
CA ASN A 763 -18.19 -3.13 25.79
C ASN A 763 -18.10 -4.47 25.04
N ASP A 764 -18.08 -5.58 25.76
CA ASP A 764 -17.99 -6.92 25.16
C ASP A 764 -19.21 -7.29 24.29
N ARG A 765 -20.41 -6.79 24.64
CA ARG A 765 -21.63 -6.96 23.84
C ARG A 765 -21.53 -6.38 22.41
N ASP A 766 -20.64 -5.42 22.22
CA ASP A 766 -20.41 -4.73 20.94
C ASP A 766 -19.28 -5.38 20.13
N LYS A 767 -18.65 -6.41 20.66
CA LYS A 767 -17.65 -7.21 19.95
C LYS A 767 -18.32 -8.10 18.91
N ASP A 768 -17.85 -8.04 17.66
CA ASP A 768 -18.35 -8.84 16.56
C ASP A 768 -17.28 -9.77 15.98
N GLY A 769 -17.75 -10.94 15.50
CA GLY A 769 -16.92 -11.95 14.86
C GLY A 769 -15.96 -12.66 15.80
N LYS A 770 -15.20 -13.62 15.27
CA LYS A 770 -14.22 -14.44 16.01
C LYS A 770 -13.14 -13.61 16.73
N TRP A 771 -12.83 -12.45 16.21
CA TRP A 771 -11.71 -11.62 16.65
C TRP A 771 -12.12 -10.48 17.58
N GLY A 772 -13.40 -10.27 17.84
CA GLY A 772 -13.90 -9.20 18.71
C GLY A 772 -13.71 -7.80 18.11
N ASN A 773 -13.94 -7.66 16.82
CA ASN A 773 -13.89 -6.38 16.14
C ASN A 773 -15.16 -5.56 16.39
N VAL A 774 -15.16 -4.28 16.00
CA VAL A 774 -16.38 -3.49 15.92
C VAL A 774 -17.31 -4.05 14.84
N PRO A 775 -18.64 -3.93 14.98
CA PRO A 775 -19.62 -4.39 13.99
C PRO A 775 -19.44 -3.70 12.63
N ALA A 776 -19.81 -4.41 11.56
CA ALA A 776 -19.95 -3.78 10.24
C ALA A 776 -21.05 -2.70 10.30
N GLY A 777 -20.81 -1.54 9.70
CA GLY A 777 -21.65 -0.34 9.81
C GLY A 777 -21.19 0.64 10.90
N THR A 778 -20.14 0.32 11.68
CA THR A 778 -19.63 1.24 12.70
C THR A 778 -19.05 2.50 12.06
N ILE A 779 -19.60 3.65 12.41
CA ILE A 779 -19.23 4.96 11.92
C ILE A 779 -18.86 5.92 13.06
N VAL A 780 -17.90 6.80 12.80
CA VAL A 780 -17.47 7.89 13.69
C VAL A 780 -17.30 9.13 12.84
N ASP A 781 -18.08 10.16 13.15
CA ASP A 781 -18.13 11.45 12.47
C ASP A 781 -17.89 12.64 13.41
N THR A 782 -17.46 12.38 14.65
CA THR A 782 -17.22 13.35 15.71
C THR A 782 -15.82 13.25 16.28
N GLN A 783 -15.45 14.17 17.15
CA GLN A 783 -14.23 14.22 18.00
C GLN A 783 -12.89 14.00 17.29
N ILE A 784 -12.72 12.94 16.48
CA ILE A 784 -11.50 12.63 15.72
C ILE A 784 -11.58 13.09 14.27
N CYS A 785 -12.73 13.58 13.88
CA CYS A 785 -13.01 14.16 12.57
C CYS A 785 -12.70 15.66 12.56
N HIS A 786 -12.70 16.26 11.38
CA HIS A 786 -12.55 17.69 11.23
C HIS A 786 -13.68 18.44 11.94
N LYS A 787 -13.40 19.61 12.51
CA LYS A 787 -14.40 20.33 13.31
C LYS A 787 -15.48 20.96 12.45
N THR A 788 -15.12 21.49 11.30
CA THR A 788 -15.97 22.26 10.40
C THR A 788 -16.24 21.59 9.07
N GLU A 789 -15.30 20.77 8.55
CA GLU A 789 -15.46 20.07 7.28
C GLU A 789 -16.17 18.74 7.48
N THR A 790 -16.91 18.26 6.47
CA THR A 790 -17.61 16.98 6.54
C THR A 790 -16.66 15.83 6.23
N ASP A 791 -16.27 15.08 7.26
CA ASP A 791 -15.52 13.84 7.16
C ASP A 791 -16.02 12.82 8.19
N PHE A 792 -15.86 11.55 7.89
CA PHE A 792 -16.25 10.46 8.79
C PHE A 792 -15.41 9.21 8.54
N TYR A 793 -15.36 8.35 9.55
CA TYR A 793 -14.72 7.04 9.49
C TYR A 793 -15.78 5.94 9.50
N LEU A 794 -15.75 5.01 8.54
CA LEU A 794 -16.70 3.92 8.43
C LEU A 794 -15.99 2.55 8.38
N VAL A 795 -16.38 1.63 9.27
CA VAL A 795 -16.07 0.21 9.17
C VAL A 795 -17.23 -0.50 8.51
N SER A 796 -17.25 -0.53 7.19
CA SER A 796 -18.35 -1.11 6.40
C SER A 796 -18.35 -2.63 6.35
N HIS A 797 -17.24 -3.31 6.74
CA HIS A 797 -17.03 -4.74 6.50
C HIS A 797 -16.81 -5.54 7.78
N ALA A 798 -17.22 -6.81 7.76
CA ALA A 798 -16.80 -7.77 8.78
C ALA A 798 -15.33 -8.16 8.57
N SER A 799 -14.48 -7.93 9.58
CA SER A 799 -13.07 -8.31 9.49
C SER A 799 -12.91 -9.83 9.58
N ILE A 800 -12.33 -10.44 8.55
CA ILE A 800 -12.08 -11.88 8.49
C ILE A 800 -10.89 -12.26 9.37
N GLN A 801 -9.89 -11.39 9.47
CA GLN A 801 -8.65 -11.64 10.19
C GLN A 801 -8.06 -10.34 10.74
N GLY A 802 -7.58 -10.39 11.98
CA GLY A 802 -6.92 -9.27 12.64
C GLY A 802 -7.88 -8.17 13.07
N THR A 803 -7.38 -6.95 13.20
CA THR A 803 -8.14 -5.75 13.60
C THR A 803 -8.71 -5.04 12.38
N ALA A 804 -10.01 -4.73 12.42
CA ALA A 804 -10.69 -3.96 11.38
C ALA A 804 -10.03 -2.60 11.15
N ARG A 805 -9.97 -2.18 9.89
CA ARG A 805 -9.46 -0.87 9.51
C ARG A 805 -10.60 -0.04 8.97
N PRO A 806 -11.01 1.02 9.66
CA PRO A 806 -12.00 1.94 9.12
C PRO A 806 -11.49 2.59 7.83
N THR A 807 -12.38 3.06 7.00
CA THR A 807 -12.07 3.94 5.87
C THR A 807 -12.51 5.34 6.23
N LYS A 808 -11.66 6.34 6.01
CA LYS A 808 -11.98 7.77 6.19
C LYS A 808 -12.51 8.31 4.87
N TYR A 809 -13.61 9.03 4.93
CA TYR A 809 -14.20 9.77 3.82
C TYR A 809 -14.15 11.25 4.15
N HIS A 810 -13.82 12.07 3.15
CA HIS A 810 -13.75 13.50 3.29
C HIS A 810 -14.45 14.18 2.11
N LEU A 811 -15.48 14.97 2.37
CA LEU A 811 -16.25 15.70 1.37
C LEU A 811 -15.48 16.97 0.98
N LEU A 812 -15.03 17.05 -0.26
CA LEU A 812 -14.29 18.21 -0.77
C LEU A 812 -15.15 19.19 -1.54
N TRP A 813 -16.24 18.69 -2.16
CA TRP A 813 -17.18 19.49 -2.93
C TRP A 813 -18.56 18.88 -2.92
N ASP A 814 -19.58 19.72 -2.87
CA ASP A 814 -20.98 19.29 -2.93
C ASP A 814 -21.87 20.36 -3.56
N ASP A 815 -22.37 20.09 -4.78
CA ASP A 815 -23.37 20.90 -5.47
C ASP A 815 -24.81 20.48 -5.09
N ASN A 816 -24.99 19.35 -4.41
CA ASN A 816 -26.26 18.69 -4.15
C ASN A 816 -26.80 18.96 -2.75
N ASP A 817 -26.05 19.69 -1.92
CA ASP A 817 -26.43 20.03 -0.55
C ASP A 817 -26.86 18.81 0.30
N ILE A 818 -26.08 17.72 0.21
CA ILE A 818 -26.45 16.42 0.76
C ILE A 818 -26.47 16.45 2.30
N ASP A 819 -27.46 15.78 2.87
CA ASP A 819 -27.52 15.50 4.31
C ASP A 819 -26.48 14.45 4.72
N GLU A 820 -25.83 14.63 5.87
CA GLU A 820 -24.78 13.74 6.36
C GLU A 820 -25.28 12.30 6.53
N ASP A 821 -26.46 12.08 7.09
CA ASP A 821 -27.03 10.74 7.24
C ASP A 821 -27.26 10.04 5.89
N ASP A 822 -27.74 10.79 4.88
CA ASP A 822 -27.98 10.25 3.53
C ASP A 822 -26.64 9.90 2.84
N LEU A 823 -25.60 10.72 3.03
CA LEU A 823 -24.25 10.48 2.49
C LEU A 823 -23.58 9.24 3.12
N GLU A 824 -23.72 9.10 4.44
CA GLU A 824 -23.21 7.97 5.21
C GLU A 824 -23.89 6.65 4.80
N GLU A 825 -25.24 6.68 4.68
CA GLU A 825 -26.03 5.52 4.22
C GLU A 825 -25.70 5.13 2.77
N LEU A 826 -25.61 6.10 1.86
CA LEU A 826 -25.21 5.82 0.48
C LEU A 826 -23.83 5.15 0.46
N THR A 827 -22.87 5.75 1.16
CA THR A 827 -21.49 5.23 1.23
C THR A 827 -21.47 3.80 1.76
N TYR A 828 -22.23 3.51 2.83
CA TYR A 828 -22.33 2.16 3.38
C TYR A 828 -23.05 1.19 2.43
N SER A 829 -24.13 1.62 1.79
CA SER A 829 -24.89 0.82 0.82
C SER A 829 -24.03 0.41 -0.38
N LEU A 830 -23.22 1.31 -0.93
CA LEU A 830 -22.29 1.03 -2.02
C LEU A 830 -21.24 -0.03 -1.68
N CYS A 831 -20.92 -0.22 -0.39
CA CYS A 831 -20.03 -1.28 0.05
C CYS A 831 -20.66 -2.71 -0.06
N HIS A 832 -21.95 -2.80 -0.32
CA HIS A 832 -22.67 -4.08 -0.51
C HIS A 832 -22.87 -4.47 -1.97
N LEU A 833 -22.47 -3.61 -2.92
CA LEU A 833 -22.68 -3.82 -4.36
C LEU A 833 -21.47 -4.44 -5.09
N PHE A 834 -20.51 -4.99 -4.37
CA PHE A 834 -19.33 -5.60 -4.97
C PHE A 834 -19.61 -7.01 -5.52
N THR A 835 -19.36 -7.20 -6.81
CA THR A 835 -19.76 -8.43 -7.56
C THR A 835 -18.92 -9.68 -7.29
N ARG A 836 -17.92 -9.65 -6.42
CA ARG A 836 -17.00 -10.78 -6.26
C ARG A 836 -17.26 -11.64 -5.03
N CYS A 837 -18.11 -11.19 -4.13
CA CYS A 837 -18.44 -11.91 -2.89
C CYS A 837 -19.77 -11.44 -2.31
N THR A 838 -20.35 -12.25 -1.43
CA THR A 838 -21.55 -11.94 -0.65
C THR A 838 -21.16 -11.41 0.74
N ARG A 839 -20.31 -10.38 0.75
CA ARG A 839 -19.87 -9.66 1.95
C ARG A 839 -19.74 -8.18 1.63
N SER A 840 -20.06 -7.33 2.58
CA SER A 840 -19.74 -5.91 2.49
C SER A 840 -18.23 -5.72 2.42
N VAL A 841 -17.79 -4.85 1.52
CA VAL A 841 -16.38 -4.53 1.32
C VAL A 841 -16.00 -3.27 2.08
N SER A 842 -14.70 -3.04 2.25
CA SER A 842 -14.18 -2.00 3.15
C SER A 842 -14.20 -0.58 2.59
N TYR A 843 -14.64 -0.37 1.37
CA TYR A 843 -14.90 0.92 0.72
C TYR A 843 -15.85 0.73 -0.48
N PRO A 844 -16.47 1.79 -1.00
CA PRO A 844 -17.50 1.70 -2.03
C PRO A 844 -17.08 0.91 -3.26
N ALA A 845 -18.00 0.15 -3.83
CA ALA A 845 -17.75 -0.68 -5.02
C ALA A 845 -17.09 0.10 -6.18
N PRO A 846 -17.49 1.32 -6.54
CA PRO A 846 -16.83 2.09 -7.61
C PRO A 846 -15.35 2.30 -7.35
N THR A 847 -14.96 2.69 -6.14
CA THR A 847 -13.55 2.85 -5.76
C THR A 847 -12.80 1.53 -5.85
N TYR A 848 -13.44 0.43 -5.44
CA TYR A 848 -12.84 -0.90 -5.53
C TYR A 848 -12.60 -1.32 -6.98
N TYR A 849 -13.53 -1.01 -7.87
CA TYR A 849 -13.39 -1.32 -9.30
C TYR A 849 -12.30 -0.47 -9.97
N ALA A 850 -12.17 0.82 -9.61
CA ALA A 850 -11.08 1.66 -10.08
C ALA A 850 -9.72 1.07 -9.67
N HIS A 851 -9.59 0.64 -8.41
CA HIS A 851 -8.39 -0.04 -7.92
C HIS A 851 -8.08 -1.32 -8.70
N LEU A 852 -9.09 -2.15 -8.97
CA LEU A 852 -8.93 -3.37 -9.76
C LEU A 852 -8.57 -3.10 -11.22
N ALA A 853 -9.09 -2.03 -11.82
CA ALA A 853 -8.76 -1.60 -13.17
C ALA A 853 -7.30 -1.12 -13.26
N ALA A 854 -6.85 -0.30 -12.31
CA ALA A 854 -5.45 0.13 -12.23
C ALA A 854 -4.50 -1.06 -12.07
N PHE A 855 -4.86 -2.02 -11.23
CA PHE A 855 -4.09 -3.25 -11.07
C PHE A 855 -4.08 -4.11 -12.34
N ARG A 856 -5.21 -4.23 -13.06
CA ARG A 856 -5.30 -4.94 -14.34
C ARG A 856 -4.43 -4.28 -15.41
N ALA A 857 -4.41 -2.96 -15.49
CA ALA A 857 -3.55 -2.25 -16.42
C ALA A 857 -2.05 -2.54 -16.15
N ARG A 858 -1.64 -2.64 -14.89
CA ARG A 858 -0.28 -3.06 -14.56
C ARG A 858 0.05 -4.47 -15.04
N VAL A 859 -0.91 -5.40 -14.96
CA VAL A 859 -0.77 -6.76 -15.49
C VAL A 859 -0.55 -6.72 -17.01
N TYR A 860 -1.16 -5.79 -17.72
CA TYR A 860 -0.95 -5.62 -19.16
C TYR A 860 0.46 -5.09 -19.51
N LEU A 861 1.08 -4.35 -18.62
CA LEU A 861 2.44 -3.81 -18.79
C LEU A 861 3.54 -4.81 -18.41
N GLU A 862 3.20 -5.91 -17.76
CA GLU A 862 4.17 -6.90 -17.29
C GLU A 862 4.89 -7.56 -18.48
N GLY A 863 6.24 -7.50 -18.50
CA GLY A 863 7.06 -8.07 -19.58
C GLY A 863 7.09 -7.27 -20.89
N GLN A 864 6.48 -6.07 -20.93
CA GLN A 864 6.57 -5.17 -22.06
C GLN A 864 7.64 -4.11 -21.82
N GLN A 865 8.47 -3.80 -22.83
CA GLN A 865 9.32 -2.61 -22.82
C GLN A 865 8.41 -1.40 -23.05
N THR A 866 8.14 -0.66 -22.00
CA THR A 866 7.47 0.64 -22.11
C THR A 866 8.50 1.65 -22.59
N SER A 867 8.49 2.00 -23.89
CA SER A 867 9.15 3.20 -24.36
C SER A 867 8.41 4.40 -23.77
N THR A 868 9.09 5.19 -22.97
CA THR A 868 8.63 6.51 -22.50
C THR A 868 8.92 7.55 -23.60
N ASN A 869 8.29 7.45 -24.76
CA ASN A 869 8.22 8.53 -25.73
C ASN A 869 6.86 9.20 -25.61
#